data_2911464b8db372bc644921578e34a079
#
_entry.id   2911464b8db372bc644921578e34a079
#
_cell.length_a   1.000
_cell.length_b   1.000
_cell.length_c   1.000
_cell.angle_alpha   90.00
_cell.angle_beta   90.00
_cell.angle_gamma   90.00
#
_symmetry.space_group_name_H-M   'P 1'
#
loop_
_entity.id
_entity.type
_entity.pdbx_description
1 polymer ?
#
loop_
_entity_poly.entity_id
_entity_poly.type
_entity_poly.pdbx_seq_one_letter_code
_entity_poly.pdbx_strand_id
1 'polypeptide(L)'
;MFDLLDRLKRWFIDLVKSRVFVLMLVFIVLSTILIQRVFVLQIVNGQAYLDDYKLQIQKTKEVQGTRGRILDRNGVVLADNKLAYSVTIEDNGDYDTVKEKNKIINATIEKVISIVESNGDSIVNDFKIILNDNGEYAYSMTSEVQRLRFLADVFGKATIDKLSNKQKAYSAADLMHYLCTDETYGYGLDEQKLSKEEILKLVTIRYSMGLNRYQKYVATTIASDVSESTTAAIMENLDTLQGVNIEEDSIRYYPDSKYFASILGYTGVISQDEYDALDEKEADSYSLTDVVGKAGLEQTLDKTLQGEKGEIKLYVNSVGKVIESKQGKKAKAGNDVYLSIDANLQKAAYDLLEEKLAGIILSNLTTSLTYDRTQAEEGSDVKIPIGDVYNAFISNEILNVGHFEAADAGETEKSVYASFSSKKEAVLADVMAQLSDSGAPAYKDCDEDMQAYLSYIISTVLTQNAAIIQKDSIDTNDSTYIAWENDESISLYTYLNYAISKNWIDTSKLTDYMNSDSEYSDQNEVYQGILAYISANLPKNSGFDKLIYKYMIRNEEITGSQIGMMLYEQGILDYDADVYNKLADGTMTAYDFMYSKIEDLEITPGQLGLEPSTGSVVVTDTKTGQLLACVSYPGYDNNRLANTMDSGYYTKLLNDQSAPLYNNATQEKTAPGSTYKPLVAVAGLTEDVIDTSTYISCGGLYEKISPSPRCWIYPGSHGSLNVTSAIQHSCNMFFYEVGYRLGLTNQMLSNAKSSESGYSSDQGCETLLKYATMFGLNQTTGIEIPESSPQVSDQDSVRSAIGQGTNNYTTTQLARYVTAIANRGTVYNLSLLDHVENKDGKVTKTYEPDVLNQIEGVSGNTWDAVQSGMRAVVTSNSTYSSLGNITMSGKTGTAQQSTTHPDHGLFVGYAPSDDPEVAFAIRIKNGYESLYPSEIGRDLMRYYYGETSRDELITGHASAAGSSSTHGD
;
A
#
# COMPACT_ATOMS: atom_id res chain seq x y z
N MET A 1 86.02 -43.29 64.47
CA MET A 1 85.20 -42.26 63.78
C MET A 1 86.04 -41.55 62.66
N PHE A 2 87.30 -41.18 62.83
CA PHE A 2 88.14 -40.58 61.78
C PHE A 2 88.42 -41.44 60.55
N ASP A 3 88.59 -42.77 60.79
CA ASP A 3 88.85 -43.69 59.67
C ASP A 3 87.65 -44.00 58.75
N LEU A 4 86.44 -43.85 59.31
CA LEU A 4 85.18 -44.00 58.59
C LEU A 4 84.96 -42.72 57.67
N LEU A 5 85.30 -41.60 58.20
CA LEU A 5 85.22 -40.31 57.50
C LEU A 5 86.20 -40.24 56.32
N ASP A 6 87.44 -40.77 56.49
CA ASP A 6 88.47 -40.78 55.50
C ASP A 6 88.17 -41.82 54.39
N ARG A 7 87.53 -42.98 54.77
CA ARG A 7 87.00 -43.92 53.75
C ARG A 7 85.81 -43.37 52.95
N LEU A 8 84.90 -42.70 53.61
CA LEU A 8 83.79 -42.02 52.97
C LEU A 8 84.29 -40.94 52.03
N LYS A 9 85.33 -40.19 52.46
CA LYS A 9 85.93 -39.15 51.70
C LYS A 9 86.62 -39.62 50.42
N ARG A 10 87.36 -40.75 50.55
CA ARG A 10 88.05 -41.40 49.41
C ARG A 10 87.02 -42.02 48.49
N TRP A 11 86.04 -42.67 48.99
CA TRP A 11 84.91 -43.24 48.23
C TRP A 11 84.16 -42.15 47.46
N PHE A 12 83.84 -41.03 48.09
CA PHE A 12 83.24 -39.89 47.48
C PHE A 12 84.08 -39.26 46.36
N ILE A 13 85.44 -39.18 46.63
CA ILE A 13 86.39 -38.61 45.62
C ILE A 13 86.48 -39.59 44.43
N ASP A 14 86.53 -40.90 44.67
CA ASP A 14 86.54 -41.91 43.62
C ASP A 14 85.21 -41.96 42.85
N LEU A 15 84.10 -41.77 43.54
CA LEU A 15 82.78 -41.66 42.94
C LEU A 15 82.69 -40.40 42.01
N VAL A 16 83.17 -39.26 42.49
CA VAL A 16 83.23 -38.04 41.72
C VAL A 16 84.23 -38.05 40.55
N LYS A 17 85.27 -38.86 40.64
CA LYS A 17 86.21 -39.10 39.53
C LYS A 17 85.76 -40.16 38.56
N SER A 18 84.69 -40.84 38.88
CA SER A 18 84.14 -41.88 38.02
C SER A 18 83.46 -41.22 36.84
N ARG A 19 83.93 -41.53 35.58
CA ARG A 19 83.33 -41.05 34.35
C ARG A 19 81.78 -41.31 34.26
N VAL A 20 81.36 -42.44 34.84
CA VAL A 20 79.99 -42.85 34.91
C VAL A 20 79.19 -41.96 35.84
N PHE A 21 79.75 -41.61 37.01
CA PHE A 21 79.08 -40.69 37.97
C PHE A 21 78.95 -39.28 37.41
N VAL A 22 79.98 -38.79 36.77
CA VAL A 22 79.89 -37.47 36.06
C VAL A 22 78.88 -37.46 34.96
N LEU A 23 78.85 -38.54 34.17
CA LEU A 23 77.78 -38.71 33.13
C LEU A 23 76.40 -38.79 33.73
N MET A 24 76.27 -39.55 34.85
CA MET A 24 75.00 -39.65 35.56
C MET A 24 74.53 -38.27 36.11
N LEU A 25 75.42 -37.49 36.66
CA LEU A 25 75.16 -36.17 37.18
C LEU A 25 74.74 -35.18 36.08
N VAL A 26 75.48 -35.23 34.94
CA VAL A 26 75.11 -34.47 33.75
C VAL A 26 73.78 -34.86 33.23
N PHE A 27 73.42 -36.19 33.25
CA PHE A 27 72.16 -36.67 32.82
C PHE A 27 71.02 -36.23 33.75
N ILE A 28 71.22 -36.27 35.07
CA ILE A 28 70.26 -35.76 36.08
C ILE A 28 70.06 -34.25 35.89
N VAL A 29 71.08 -33.46 35.71
CA VAL A 29 70.96 -32.02 35.45
C VAL A 29 70.16 -31.76 34.14
N LEU A 30 70.52 -32.46 33.08
CA LEU A 30 69.84 -32.29 31.82
C LEU A 30 68.32 -32.74 31.96
N SER A 31 68.08 -33.85 32.61
CA SER A 31 66.67 -34.32 32.90
C SER A 31 65.88 -33.31 33.73
N THR A 32 66.50 -32.71 34.75
CA THR A 32 65.90 -31.71 35.61
C THR A 32 65.58 -30.44 34.80
N ILE A 33 66.47 -30.02 33.93
CA ILE A 33 66.24 -28.87 33.03
C ILE A 33 65.06 -29.21 32.07
N LEU A 34 65.05 -30.42 31.55
CA LEU A 34 63.94 -30.85 30.60
C LEU A 34 62.59 -30.95 31.32
N ILE A 35 62.56 -31.54 32.53
CA ILE A 35 61.34 -31.56 33.36
C ILE A 35 60.92 -30.16 33.73
N GLN A 36 61.82 -29.27 34.14
CA GLN A 36 61.51 -27.88 34.41
C GLN A 36 60.96 -27.20 33.18
N ARG A 37 61.53 -27.46 32.02
CA ARG A 37 61.06 -26.86 30.77
C ARG A 37 59.70 -27.37 30.35
N VAL A 38 59.47 -28.69 30.51
CA VAL A 38 58.15 -29.30 30.29
C VAL A 38 57.12 -28.76 31.27
N PHE A 39 57.47 -28.64 32.53
CA PHE A 39 56.60 -28.10 33.57
C PHE A 39 56.19 -26.63 33.26
N VAL A 40 57.16 -25.81 32.90
CA VAL A 40 56.91 -24.41 32.50
C VAL A 40 56.02 -24.36 31.25
N LEU A 41 56.25 -25.18 30.21
CA LEU A 41 55.50 -25.24 29.01
C LEU A 41 54.05 -25.76 29.22
N GLN A 42 53.89 -26.82 30.03
CA GLN A 42 52.60 -27.48 30.19
C GLN A 42 51.74 -26.94 31.33
N ILE A 43 52.37 -26.58 32.46
CA ILE A 43 51.64 -26.19 33.67
C ILE A 43 51.61 -24.64 33.87
N VAL A 44 52.78 -23.97 33.71
CA VAL A 44 52.81 -22.50 33.97
C VAL A 44 52.27 -21.73 32.78
N ASN A 45 52.69 -22.10 31.55
CA ASN A 45 52.25 -21.43 30.35
C ASN A 45 51.23 -22.24 29.52
N GLY A 46 50.84 -23.44 30.01
CA GLY A 46 49.93 -24.38 29.29
C GLY A 46 48.61 -23.72 28.93
N GLN A 47 48.02 -22.94 29.82
CA GLN A 47 46.76 -22.24 29.59
C GLN A 47 46.96 -21.10 28.56
N ALA A 48 48.07 -20.37 28.64
CA ALA A 48 48.38 -19.31 27.69
C ALA A 48 48.63 -19.88 26.28
N TYR A 49 49.30 -21.03 26.17
CA TYR A 49 49.46 -21.73 24.90
C TYR A 49 48.20 -22.38 24.40
N LEU A 50 47.32 -22.87 25.27
CA LEU A 50 45.97 -23.35 24.91
C LEU A 50 45.10 -22.20 24.40
N ASP A 51 45.17 -21.06 24.99
CA ASP A 51 44.43 -19.86 24.56
C ASP A 51 45.00 -19.29 23.26
N ASP A 52 46.33 -19.34 23.05
CA ASP A 52 46.99 -19.00 21.77
C ASP A 52 46.74 -20.06 20.67
N TYR A 53 46.54 -21.33 21.01
CA TYR A 53 46.31 -22.44 20.08
C TYR A 53 44.82 -22.69 19.79
N LYS A 54 43.88 -21.96 20.43
CA LYS A 54 42.52 -21.92 19.96
C LYS A 54 42.52 -21.28 18.58
N LEU A 55 42.23 -22.07 17.55
CA LEU A 55 42.05 -21.59 16.19
C LEU A 55 41.01 -20.47 16.23
N GLN A 56 41.46 -19.24 16.34
CA GLN A 56 40.57 -18.07 16.23
C GLN A 56 40.34 -17.82 14.74
N ILE A 57 39.13 -18.14 14.27
CA ILE A 57 38.73 -17.77 12.92
C ILE A 57 38.28 -16.31 13.00
N GLN A 58 38.98 -15.43 12.32
CA GLN A 58 38.58 -14.03 12.21
C GLN A 58 37.42 -13.96 11.21
N LYS A 59 36.28 -13.41 11.64
CA LYS A 59 35.14 -13.04 10.83
C LYS A 59 34.95 -11.53 10.88
N THR A 60 34.48 -10.95 9.82
CA THR A 60 34.09 -9.53 9.79
C THR A 60 32.56 -9.46 9.85
N LYS A 61 32.00 -8.76 10.84
CA LYS A 61 30.59 -8.39 10.92
C LYS A 61 30.50 -6.94 10.43
N GLU A 62 29.73 -6.71 9.40
CA GLU A 62 29.39 -5.35 8.96
C GLU A 62 28.42 -4.73 9.96
N VAL A 63 28.56 -3.42 10.18
CA VAL A 63 27.68 -2.62 11.03
C VAL A 63 27.13 -1.50 10.17
N GLN A 64 25.82 -1.42 10.08
CA GLN A 64 25.14 -0.38 9.31
C GLN A 64 25.46 1.01 9.86
N GLY A 65 25.55 2.00 8.97
CA GLY A 65 25.50 3.40 9.34
C GLY A 65 24.08 3.77 9.76
N THR A 66 23.94 4.66 10.74
CA THR A 66 22.61 5.22 11.05
C THR A 66 22.06 5.91 9.81
N ARG A 67 20.83 5.59 9.43
CA ARG A 67 20.17 6.17 8.25
C ARG A 67 19.94 7.68 8.47
N GLY A 68 20.13 8.50 7.43
CA GLY A 68 19.86 9.94 7.49
C GLY A 68 18.39 10.24 7.76
N ARG A 69 18.10 11.37 8.35
CA ARG A 69 16.75 11.84 8.62
C ARG A 69 16.12 12.41 7.35
N ILE A 70 14.78 12.40 7.30
CA ILE A 70 14.02 13.17 6.33
C ILE A 70 13.26 14.25 7.12
N LEU A 71 13.39 15.49 6.70
CA LEU A 71 12.83 16.66 7.37
C LEU A 71 11.97 17.45 6.36
N ASP A 72 11.00 18.19 6.87
CA ASP A 72 10.29 19.18 6.07
C ASP A 72 11.15 20.43 5.83
N ARG A 73 10.65 21.40 5.06
CA ARG A 73 11.32 22.66 4.74
C ARG A 73 11.66 23.51 5.98
N ASN A 74 10.98 23.29 7.10
CA ASN A 74 11.14 24.02 8.35
C ASN A 74 11.98 23.27 9.38
N GLY A 75 12.50 22.08 9.04
CA GLY A 75 13.28 21.23 9.92
C GLY A 75 12.43 20.31 10.83
N VAL A 76 11.13 20.17 10.56
CA VAL A 76 10.27 19.20 11.26
C VAL A 76 10.66 17.80 10.80
N VAL A 77 10.89 16.90 11.74
CA VAL A 77 11.30 15.53 11.45
C VAL A 77 10.11 14.71 10.93
N LEU A 78 10.25 14.16 9.73
CA LEU A 78 9.26 13.30 9.08
C LEU A 78 9.67 11.81 9.13
N ALA A 79 10.96 11.53 9.11
CA ALA A 79 11.52 10.21 9.32
C ALA A 79 12.81 10.30 10.13
N ASP A 80 12.93 9.53 11.19
CA ASP A 80 14.08 9.47 12.08
C ASP A 80 14.44 8.02 12.40
N ASN A 81 15.44 7.86 13.25
CA ASN A 81 15.82 6.58 13.80
C ASN A 81 15.73 6.66 15.31
N LYS A 82 15.07 5.69 15.94
CA LYS A 82 15.03 5.55 17.39
C LYS A 82 15.88 4.37 17.84
N LEU A 83 16.53 4.54 18.98
CA LEU A 83 17.17 3.43 19.66
C LEU A 83 16.07 2.48 20.15
N ALA A 84 16.20 1.22 19.82
CA ALA A 84 15.28 0.16 20.20
C ALA A 84 16.05 -1.03 20.75
N TYR A 85 15.40 -1.85 21.53
CA TYR A 85 15.94 -3.14 21.96
C TYR A 85 15.27 -4.26 21.18
N SER A 86 16.11 -5.14 20.62
CA SER A 86 15.65 -6.31 19.89
C SER A 86 16.02 -7.58 20.65
N VAL A 87 15.07 -8.51 20.77
CA VAL A 87 15.36 -9.86 21.28
C VAL A 87 15.84 -10.70 20.11
N THR A 88 17.05 -11.22 20.22
CA THR A 88 17.70 -11.99 19.15
C THR A 88 18.05 -13.41 19.62
N ILE A 89 18.19 -14.34 18.67
CA ILE A 89 18.62 -15.71 18.91
C ILE A 89 19.73 -16.13 17.93
N GLU A 90 20.77 -16.79 18.44
CA GLU A 90 21.82 -17.42 17.67
C GLU A 90 21.78 -18.94 17.83
N ASP A 91 22.07 -19.67 16.75
CA ASP A 91 22.27 -21.13 16.77
C ASP A 91 23.70 -21.48 17.24
N ASN A 92 23.97 -21.25 18.52
CA ASN A 92 25.30 -21.43 19.12
C ASN A 92 25.41 -22.73 19.96
N GLY A 93 24.40 -23.61 19.92
CA GLY A 93 24.38 -24.87 20.67
C GLY A 93 25.23 -25.95 20.03
N ASP A 94 25.64 -26.93 20.86
CA ASP A 94 26.26 -28.20 20.44
C ASP A 94 25.21 -29.31 20.61
N TYR A 95 24.84 -29.96 19.52
CA TYR A 95 23.73 -30.91 19.47
C TYR A 95 24.19 -32.21 18.82
N ASP A 96 23.85 -33.36 19.44
CA ASP A 96 24.19 -34.69 18.91
C ASP A 96 23.35 -35.07 17.68
N THR A 97 22.10 -34.55 17.62
CA THR A 97 21.14 -34.88 16.53
C THR A 97 20.30 -33.67 16.12
N VAL A 98 19.77 -33.68 14.88
CA VAL A 98 18.80 -32.66 14.40
C VAL A 98 17.55 -32.66 15.29
N LYS A 99 17.10 -33.81 15.75
CA LYS A 99 15.91 -33.91 16.62
C LYS A 99 16.12 -33.21 17.96
N GLU A 100 17.31 -33.37 18.56
CA GLU A 100 17.68 -32.69 19.78
C GLU A 100 17.78 -31.20 19.59
N LYS A 101 18.46 -30.78 18.53
CA LYS A 101 18.53 -29.36 18.12
C LYS A 101 17.13 -28.74 18.00
N ASN A 102 16.23 -29.37 17.25
CA ASN A 102 14.87 -28.87 17.05
C ASN A 102 14.13 -28.75 18.39
N LYS A 103 14.24 -29.75 19.27
CA LYS A 103 13.60 -29.72 20.57
C LYS A 103 14.08 -28.57 21.47
N ILE A 104 15.40 -28.34 21.53
CA ILE A 104 15.97 -27.29 22.40
C ILE A 104 15.65 -25.90 21.84
N ILE A 105 15.83 -25.67 20.53
CA ILE A 105 15.59 -24.38 19.92
C ILE A 105 14.09 -24.03 20.00
N ASN A 106 13.19 -24.96 19.67
CA ASN A 106 11.75 -24.71 19.75
C ASN A 106 11.33 -24.33 21.18
N ALA A 107 11.77 -25.09 22.20
CA ALA A 107 11.46 -24.78 23.59
C ALA A 107 12.00 -23.42 24.06
N THR A 108 13.18 -23.03 23.56
CA THR A 108 13.74 -21.69 23.83
C THR A 108 12.87 -20.61 23.18
N ILE A 109 12.49 -20.78 21.90
CA ILE A 109 11.66 -19.81 21.17
C ILE A 109 10.28 -19.70 21.81
N GLU A 110 9.63 -20.83 22.16
CA GLU A 110 8.33 -20.84 22.86
C GLU A 110 8.37 -20.02 24.16
N LYS A 111 9.43 -20.21 24.94
CA LYS A 111 9.61 -19.46 26.20
C LYS A 111 9.83 -17.97 25.95
N VAL A 112 10.60 -17.59 24.91
CA VAL A 112 10.80 -16.18 24.52
C VAL A 112 9.50 -15.57 24.04
N ILE A 113 8.73 -16.24 23.17
CA ILE A 113 7.41 -15.77 22.71
C ILE A 113 6.51 -15.51 23.93
N SER A 114 6.43 -16.45 24.85
CA SER A 114 5.62 -16.29 26.07
C SER A 114 6.03 -15.07 26.91
N ILE A 115 7.34 -14.80 27.05
CA ILE A 115 7.82 -13.63 27.79
C ILE A 115 7.46 -12.33 27.06
N VAL A 116 7.69 -12.27 25.74
CA VAL A 116 7.41 -11.10 24.91
C VAL A 116 5.92 -10.75 24.96
N GLU A 117 5.06 -11.72 24.69
CA GLU A 117 3.60 -11.50 24.63
C GLU A 117 2.98 -11.21 26.00
N SER A 118 3.49 -11.84 27.08
CA SER A 118 2.99 -11.57 28.43
C SER A 118 3.32 -10.15 28.92
N ASN A 119 4.28 -9.47 28.31
CA ASN A 119 4.62 -8.08 28.60
C ASN A 119 3.95 -7.09 27.61
N GLY A 120 3.09 -7.58 26.71
CA GLY A 120 2.34 -6.74 25.77
C GLY A 120 3.09 -6.39 24.48
N ASP A 121 4.28 -6.98 24.27
CA ASP A 121 5.02 -6.84 23.01
C ASP A 121 4.68 -7.96 22.02
N SER A 122 5.11 -7.83 20.77
CA SER A 122 4.86 -8.81 19.71
C SER A 122 6.15 -9.33 19.11
N ILE A 123 6.13 -10.56 18.62
CA ILE A 123 7.22 -11.11 17.82
C ILE A 123 7.16 -10.58 16.38
N VAL A 124 8.27 -10.74 15.65
CA VAL A 124 8.33 -10.41 14.20
C VAL A 124 7.31 -11.24 13.42
N ASN A 125 6.64 -10.60 12.45
CA ASN A 125 5.58 -11.21 11.63
C ASN A 125 5.83 -10.93 10.13
N ASP A 126 7.04 -11.26 9.66
CA ASP A 126 7.49 -11.01 8.28
C ASP A 126 7.41 -12.23 7.36
N PHE A 127 6.94 -13.36 7.90
CA PHE A 127 6.81 -14.61 7.14
C PHE A 127 5.74 -14.48 6.05
N LYS A 128 5.97 -15.14 4.92
CA LYS A 128 5.13 -15.00 3.73
C LYS A 128 3.89 -15.91 3.73
N ILE A 129 3.57 -16.49 4.88
CA ILE A 129 2.33 -17.19 5.16
C ILE A 129 1.70 -16.54 6.40
N ILE A 130 0.40 -16.32 6.32
CA ILE A 130 -0.43 -15.75 7.40
C ILE A 130 -1.60 -16.69 7.69
N LEU A 131 -2.30 -16.46 8.77
CA LEU A 131 -3.64 -17.00 8.96
C LEU A 131 -4.64 -16.02 8.37
N ASN A 132 -5.51 -16.50 7.49
CA ASN A 132 -6.61 -15.73 6.95
C ASN A 132 -7.76 -15.63 7.98
N ASP A 133 -8.82 -14.90 7.65
CA ASP A 133 -9.99 -14.71 8.50
C ASP A 133 -10.67 -16.01 8.96
N ASN A 134 -10.48 -17.10 8.22
CA ASN A 134 -11.00 -18.43 8.57
C ASN A 134 -10.01 -19.26 9.42
N GLY A 135 -8.93 -18.65 9.90
CA GLY A 135 -7.90 -19.36 10.65
C GLY A 135 -7.11 -20.39 9.82
N GLU A 136 -7.13 -20.26 8.46
CA GLU A 136 -6.39 -21.15 7.57
C GLU A 136 -5.11 -20.49 7.04
N TYR A 137 -4.07 -21.30 6.81
CA TYR A 137 -2.82 -20.79 6.24
C TYR A 137 -3.03 -20.29 4.82
N ALA A 138 -2.62 -19.05 4.55
CA ALA A 138 -2.67 -18.41 3.24
C ALA A 138 -1.35 -17.70 2.93
N TYR A 139 -1.00 -17.59 1.64
CA TYR A 139 0.14 -16.78 1.24
C TYR A 139 -0.22 -15.29 1.35
N SER A 140 0.67 -14.47 1.90
CA SER A 140 0.50 -13.02 2.06
C SER A 140 0.79 -12.23 0.78
N MET A 141 1.05 -12.89 -0.34
CA MET A 141 1.35 -12.28 -1.63
C MET A 141 0.32 -12.66 -2.68
N THR A 142 0.01 -11.74 -3.58
CA THR A 142 -0.93 -11.94 -4.69
C THR A 142 -0.26 -12.37 -6.00
N SER A 143 1.05 -12.09 -6.14
CA SER A 143 1.80 -12.42 -7.35
C SER A 143 2.27 -13.87 -7.34
N GLU A 144 1.92 -14.63 -8.40
CA GLU A 144 2.38 -16.01 -8.61
C GLU A 144 3.92 -16.09 -8.70
N VAL A 145 4.57 -15.10 -9.31
CA VAL A 145 6.03 -15.05 -9.41
C VAL A 145 6.66 -14.92 -8.02
N GLN A 146 6.12 -14.05 -7.17
CA GLN A 146 6.59 -13.88 -5.79
C GLN A 146 6.38 -15.16 -4.97
N ARG A 147 5.24 -15.84 -5.14
CA ARG A 147 4.95 -17.13 -4.49
C ARG A 147 5.95 -18.20 -4.92
N LEU A 148 6.20 -18.34 -6.20
CA LEU A 148 7.17 -19.31 -6.73
C LEU A 148 8.60 -18.99 -6.28
N ARG A 149 8.96 -17.73 -6.16
CA ARG A 149 10.26 -17.31 -5.63
C ARG A 149 10.40 -17.71 -4.16
N PHE A 150 9.41 -17.39 -3.34
CA PHE A 150 9.38 -17.82 -1.93
C PHE A 150 9.49 -19.33 -1.77
N LEU A 151 8.79 -20.11 -2.60
CA LEU A 151 8.93 -21.58 -2.62
C LEU A 151 10.36 -22.00 -3.01
N ALA A 152 10.97 -21.33 -3.97
CA ALA A 152 12.36 -21.61 -4.35
C ALA A 152 13.32 -21.38 -3.17
N ASP A 153 13.15 -20.30 -2.43
CA ASP A 153 13.96 -19.99 -1.25
C ASP A 153 13.78 -21.05 -0.15
N VAL A 154 12.54 -21.42 0.17
CA VAL A 154 12.23 -22.46 1.17
C VAL A 154 12.87 -23.82 0.78
N PHE A 155 12.77 -24.21 -0.50
CA PHE A 155 13.37 -25.46 -0.99
C PHE A 155 14.85 -25.35 -1.34
N GLY A 156 15.49 -24.21 -1.08
CA GLY A 156 16.91 -23.97 -1.37
C GLY A 156 17.26 -24.05 -2.86
N LYS A 157 16.37 -23.59 -3.74
CA LYS A 157 16.56 -23.54 -5.18
C LYS A 157 17.00 -22.16 -5.63
N ALA A 158 18.02 -22.09 -6.45
CA ALA A 158 18.56 -20.82 -6.94
C ALA A 158 17.58 -20.05 -7.85
N THR A 159 16.67 -20.73 -8.56
CA THR A 159 15.70 -20.13 -9.48
C THR A 159 14.38 -20.90 -9.45
N ILE A 160 13.29 -20.23 -9.82
CA ILE A 160 11.94 -20.82 -9.89
C ILE A 160 11.85 -22.00 -10.89
N ASP A 161 12.69 -21.99 -11.92
CA ASP A 161 12.72 -23.08 -12.94
C ASP A 161 13.24 -24.42 -12.37
N LYS A 162 13.98 -24.36 -11.26
CA LYS A 162 14.49 -25.55 -10.58
C LYS A 162 13.51 -26.17 -9.59
N LEU A 163 12.35 -25.54 -9.38
CA LEU A 163 11.25 -26.14 -8.63
C LEU A 163 10.62 -27.27 -9.46
N SER A 164 10.37 -28.41 -8.83
CA SER A 164 9.55 -29.47 -9.43
C SER A 164 8.08 -29.02 -9.53
N ASN A 165 7.31 -29.63 -10.41
CA ASN A 165 5.87 -29.34 -10.55
C ASN A 165 5.13 -29.54 -9.23
N LYS A 166 5.48 -30.57 -8.45
CA LYS A 166 4.95 -30.78 -7.12
C LYS A 166 5.25 -29.62 -6.18
N GLN A 167 6.49 -29.09 -6.16
CA GLN A 167 6.86 -27.95 -5.32
C GLN A 167 6.15 -26.66 -5.74
N LYS A 168 5.96 -26.44 -7.05
CA LYS A 168 5.20 -25.30 -7.55
C LYS A 168 3.73 -25.31 -7.12
N ALA A 169 3.17 -26.50 -6.95
CA ALA A 169 1.77 -26.70 -6.57
C ALA A 169 1.50 -26.68 -5.06
N TYR A 170 2.54 -26.48 -4.21
CA TYR A 170 2.33 -26.43 -2.75
C TYR A 170 1.38 -25.28 -2.37
N SER A 171 0.29 -25.65 -1.68
CA SER A 171 -0.53 -24.67 -0.95
C SER A 171 0.23 -24.15 0.27
N ALA A 172 -0.26 -23.08 0.89
CA ALA A 172 0.31 -22.58 2.14
C ALA A 172 0.25 -23.65 3.24
N ALA A 173 -0.85 -24.41 3.31
CA ALA A 173 -1.01 -25.50 4.28
C ALA A 173 -0.02 -26.65 4.03
N ASP A 174 0.19 -27.07 2.78
CA ASP A 174 1.18 -28.09 2.44
C ASP A 174 2.59 -27.66 2.81
N LEU A 175 2.92 -26.39 2.58
CA LEU A 175 4.22 -25.84 2.93
C LEU A 175 4.42 -25.77 4.44
N MET A 176 3.42 -25.34 5.20
CA MET A 176 3.47 -25.35 6.67
C MET A 176 3.64 -26.76 7.22
N HIS A 177 2.88 -27.73 6.69
CA HIS A 177 3.05 -29.14 7.04
C HIS A 177 4.47 -29.65 6.73
N TYR A 178 5.02 -29.34 5.56
CA TYR A 178 6.40 -29.66 5.21
C TYR A 178 7.40 -29.07 6.19
N LEU A 179 7.28 -27.79 6.52
CA LEU A 179 8.16 -27.09 7.46
C LEU A 179 8.03 -27.64 8.90
N CYS A 180 6.87 -28.15 9.28
CA CYS A 180 6.69 -28.79 10.58
C CYS A 180 7.31 -30.19 10.67
N THR A 181 7.10 -31.02 9.63
CA THR A 181 7.22 -32.49 9.76
C THR A 181 8.32 -33.16 8.95
N ASP A 182 8.91 -32.48 7.92
CA ASP A 182 9.97 -33.09 7.10
C ASP A 182 11.16 -33.54 7.95
N GLU A 183 11.61 -34.79 7.75
CA GLU A 183 12.67 -35.41 8.56
C GLU A 183 14.04 -34.72 8.42
N THR A 184 14.29 -34.05 7.29
CA THR A 184 15.59 -33.45 6.95
C THR A 184 15.60 -31.94 7.14
N TYR A 185 14.53 -31.27 6.74
CA TYR A 185 14.44 -29.83 6.68
C TYR A 185 13.38 -29.26 7.61
N GLY A 186 12.48 -30.10 8.13
CA GLY A 186 11.41 -29.70 9.03
C GLY A 186 11.91 -29.31 10.44
N TYR A 187 11.10 -28.54 11.11
CA TYR A 187 11.42 -28.00 12.44
C TYR A 187 10.98 -28.91 13.59
N GLY A 188 10.33 -30.05 13.30
CA GLY A 188 9.91 -31.04 14.29
C GLY A 188 8.79 -30.53 15.19
N LEU A 189 7.84 -29.81 14.65
CA LEU A 189 6.68 -29.27 15.34
C LEU A 189 5.51 -30.28 15.29
N ASP A 190 4.80 -30.42 16.41
CA ASP A 190 3.70 -31.36 16.55
C ASP A 190 2.37 -30.63 16.31
N GLU A 191 1.83 -30.76 15.09
CA GLU A 191 0.59 -30.13 14.63
C GLU A 191 -0.67 -30.60 15.41
N GLN A 192 -0.57 -31.67 16.21
CA GLN A 192 -1.68 -32.13 17.05
C GLN A 192 -1.68 -31.50 18.45
N LYS A 193 -0.58 -30.87 18.86
CA LYS A 193 -0.41 -30.29 20.19
C LYS A 193 -0.41 -28.77 20.20
N LEU A 194 0.02 -28.16 19.09
CA LEU A 194 0.13 -26.72 18.93
C LEU A 194 -1.01 -26.20 18.07
N SER A 195 -1.51 -25.03 18.38
CA SER A 195 -2.45 -24.29 17.51
C SER A 195 -1.76 -23.83 16.22
N LYS A 196 -2.52 -23.54 15.20
CA LYS A 196 -2.00 -22.99 13.94
C LYS A 196 -1.23 -21.69 14.16
N GLU A 197 -1.68 -20.86 15.08
CA GLU A 197 -1.03 -19.60 15.44
C GLU A 197 0.34 -19.83 16.11
N GLU A 198 0.42 -20.72 17.09
CA GLU A 198 1.69 -21.07 17.73
C GLU A 198 2.67 -21.66 16.72
N ILE A 199 2.20 -22.53 15.82
CA ILE A 199 3.01 -23.09 14.74
C ILE A 199 3.52 -21.98 13.83
N LEU A 200 2.67 -21.05 13.42
CA LEU A 200 3.06 -19.96 12.54
C LEU A 200 4.15 -19.09 13.18
N LYS A 201 4.01 -18.74 14.47
CA LYS A 201 5.01 -17.98 15.22
C LYS A 201 6.36 -18.71 15.27
N LEU A 202 6.34 -20.00 15.58
CA LEU A 202 7.55 -20.83 15.63
C LEU A 202 8.21 -20.97 14.25
N VAL A 203 7.43 -21.24 13.22
CA VAL A 203 7.91 -21.38 11.83
C VAL A 203 8.52 -20.07 11.34
N THR A 204 7.91 -18.92 11.63
CA THR A 204 8.44 -17.59 11.28
C THR A 204 9.87 -17.43 11.77
N ILE A 205 10.12 -17.64 13.05
CA ILE A 205 11.45 -17.48 13.66
C ILE A 205 12.41 -18.56 13.14
N ARG A 206 11.97 -19.82 13.07
CA ARG A 206 12.80 -20.92 12.58
C ARG A 206 13.21 -20.76 11.12
N TYR A 207 12.32 -20.24 10.28
CA TYR A 207 12.62 -19.93 8.87
C TYR A 207 13.69 -18.83 8.79
N SER A 208 13.55 -17.75 9.53
CA SER A 208 14.52 -16.66 9.56
C SER A 208 15.89 -17.13 10.07
N MET A 209 15.93 -18.00 11.09
CA MET A 209 17.17 -18.68 11.52
C MET A 209 17.77 -19.55 10.39
N GLY A 210 16.93 -20.19 9.60
CA GLY A 210 17.33 -21.03 8.46
C GLY A 210 18.04 -20.26 7.36
N LEU A 211 17.68 -18.99 7.14
CA LEU A 211 18.38 -18.10 6.19
C LEU A 211 19.84 -17.86 6.60
N ASN A 212 20.12 -17.80 7.90
CA ASN A 212 21.44 -17.58 8.47
C ASN A 212 22.23 -18.88 8.73
N ARG A 213 21.80 -20.03 8.24
CA ARG A 213 22.39 -21.38 8.57
C ARG A 213 23.88 -21.51 8.30
N TYR A 214 24.43 -20.76 7.37
CA TYR A 214 25.86 -20.76 7.03
C TYR A 214 26.67 -19.68 7.78
N GLN A 215 25.98 -18.78 8.47
CA GLN A 215 26.53 -17.66 9.23
C GLN A 215 25.94 -17.66 10.65
N LYS A 216 26.17 -18.74 11.40
CA LYS A 216 25.60 -18.98 12.74
C LYS A 216 25.91 -17.88 13.76
N TYR A 217 26.91 -17.04 13.48
CA TYR A 217 27.27 -15.87 14.29
C TYR A 217 26.43 -14.62 13.98
N VAL A 218 25.52 -14.72 13.01
CA VAL A 218 24.52 -13.68 12.73
C VAL A 218 23.27 -14.02 13.51
N ALA A 219 22.92 -13.16 14.45
CA ALA A 219 21.73 -13.31 15.26
C ALA A 219 20.46 -13.14 14.41
N THR A 220 19.41 -13.86 14.76
CA THR A 220 18.08 -13.71 14.16
C THR A 220 17.19 -12.97 15.14
N THR A 221 16.52 -11.92 14.70
CA THR A 221 15.57 -11.15 15.51
C THR A 221 14.30 -11.95 15.75
N ILE A 222 13.89 -12.07 17.02
CA ILE A 222 12.61 -12.67 17.44
C ILE A 222 11.55 -11.59 17.64
N ALA A 223 11.94 -10.51 18.32
CA ALA A 223 11.08 -9.35 18.54
C ALA A 223 11.92 -8.07 18.44
N SER A 224 11.37 -7.04 17.84
CA SER A 224 12.02 -5.74 17.66
C SER A 224 11.24 -4.65 18.38
N ASP A 225 11.93 -3.60 18.81
CA ASP A 225 11.33 -2.46 19.52
C ASP A 225 10.57 -2.89 20.79
N VAL A 226 11.16 -3.82 21.54
CA VAL A 226 10.53 -4.33 22.75
C VAL A 226 10.61 -3.35 23.90
N SER A 227 9.61 -3.40 24.79
CA SER A 227 9.50 -2.57 25.99
C SER A 227 10.63 -2.83 26.99
N GLU A 228 10.84 -1.88 27.90
CA GLU A 228 11.79 -2.06 29.01
C GLU A 228 11.39 -3.26 29.90
N SER A 229 10.10 -3.55 30.06
CA SER A 229 9.60 -4.71 30.82
C SER A 229 10.00 -6.03 30.15
N THR A 230 9.83 -6.17 28.84
CA THR A 230 10.28 -7.34 28.09
C THR A 230 11.80 -7.47 28.12
N THR A 231 12.52 -6.35 27.92
CA THR A 231 13.99 -6.32 28.01
C THR A 231 14.47 -6.85 29.36
N ALA A 232 13.91 -6.35 30.47
CA ALA A 232 14.27 -6.78 31.80
C ALA A 232 13.92 -8.27 32.04
N ALA A 233 12.72 -8.72 31.61
CA ALA A 233 12.29 -10.11 31.77
C ALA A 233 13.15 -11.10 30.96
N ILE A 234 13.58 -10.74 29.75
CA ILE A 234 14.51 -11.56 28.96
C ILE A 234 15.89 -11.57 29.62
N MET A 235 16.42 -10.41 30.06
CA MET A 235 17.73 -10.32 30.73
C MET A 235 17.79 -11.17 32.01
N GLU A 236 16.70 -11.20 32.75
CA GLU A 236 16.60 -12.01 33.99
C GLU A 236 16.63 -13.54 33.71
N ASN A 237 16.22 -13.95 32.50
CA ASN A 237 16.13 -15.34 32.09
C ASN A 237 17.27 -15.81 31.14
N LEU A 238 18.26 -14.98 30.82
CA LEU A 238 19.30 -15.28 29.81
C LEU A 238 20.07 -16.58 30.10
N ASP A 239 20.30 -16.92 31.34
CA ASP A 239 21.00 -18.16 31.73
C ASP A 239 20.21 -19.43 31.40
N THR A 240 18.89 -19.33 31.19
CA THR A 240 17.99 -20.43 30.77
C THR A 240 17.58 -20.36 29.31
N LEU A 241 17.87 -19.27 28.61
CA LEU A 241 17.50 -19.01 27.22
C LEU A 241 18.75 -19.16 26.32
N GLN A 242 19.05 -20.40 25.92
CA GLN A 242 20.26 -20.67 25.13
C GLN A 242 20.26 -19.93 23.79
N GLY A 243 21.31 -19.14 23.57
CA GLY A 243 21.51 -18.39 22.31
C GLY A 243 20.73 -17.09 22.23
N VAL A 244 19.86 -16.78 23.19
CA VAL A 244 19.08 -15.54 23.23
C VAL A 244 19.94 -14.39 23.76
N ASN A 245 19.74 -13.20 23.20
CA ASN A 245 20.41 -11.99 23.63
C ASN A 245 19.49 -10.77 23.43
N ILE A 246 19.81 -9.65 24.07
CA ILE A 246 19.24 -8.32 23.77
C ILE A 246 20.30 -7.55 23.01
N GLU A 247 19.95 -7.06 21.84
CA GLU A 247 20.77 -6.17 21.05
C GLU A 247 20.16 -4.77 20.98
N GLU A 248 20.98 -3.74 21.11
CA GLU A 248 20.58 -2.37 20.78
C GLU A 248 20.56 -2.23 19.27
N ASP A 249 19.44 -1.75 18.74
CA ASP A 249 19.22 -1.55 17.33
C ASP A 249 18.79 -0.12 17.03
N SER A 250 18.95 0.32 15.80
CA SER A 250 18.54 1.62 15.32
C SER A 250 17.45 1.42 14.28
N ILE A 251 16.20 1.53 14.69
CA ILE A 251 15.06 1.29 13.82
C ILE A 251 14.54 2.56 13.21
N ARG A 252 14.07 2.49 11.97
CA ARG A 252 13.42 3.59 11.26
C ARG A 252 12.06 3.87 11.86
N TYR A 253 11.74 5.16 12.06
CA TYR A 253 10.52 5.62 12.68
C TYR A 253 9.95 6.84 11.98
N TYR A 254 8.63 6.89 11.81
CA TYR A 254 7.87 7.95 11.14
C TYR A 254 6.86 8.55 12.13
N PRO A 255 7.16 9.75 12.69
CA PRO A 255 6.33 10.35 13.76
C PRO A 255 4.86 10.56 13.36
N ASP A 256 4.64 11.04 12.15
CA ASP A 256 3.32 11.42 11.63
C ASP A 256 2.89 10.54 10.44
N SER A 257 3.04 9.24 10.60
CA SER A 257 2.93 8.19 9.61
C SER A 257 1.81 8.40 8.57
N LYS A 258 0.54 8.49 8.98
CA LYS A 258 -0.62 8.56 8.06
C LYS A 258 -0.57 9.73 7.07
N TYR A 259 0.06 10.84 7.46
CA TYR A 259 0.08 12.05 6.63
C TYR A 259 1.14 12.02 5.54
N PHE A 260 2.19 11.21 5.72
CA PHE A 260 3.38 11.22 4.86
C PHE A 260 3.73 9.88 4.26
N ALA A 261 3.05 8.80 4.64
CA ALA A 261 3.39 7.43 4.21
C ALA A 261 3.46 7.29 2.68
N SER A 262 2.52 7.91 1.95
CA SER A 262 2.46 7.88 0.48
C SER A 262 3.62 8.61 -0.21
N ILE A 263 4.31 9.53 0.51
CA ILE A 263 5.48 10.26 0.02
C ILE A 263 6.76 9.55 0.48
N LEU A 264 6.87 9.27 1.78
CA LEU A 264 8.07 8.72 2.37
C LEU A 264 8.29 7.26 1.99
N GLY A 265 7.22 6.48 1.93
CA GLY A 265 7.32 5.04 1.84
C GLY A 265 7.78 4.41 3.16
N TYR A 266 8.54 3.33 3.08
CA TYR A 266 9.04 2.59 4.25
C TYR A 266 10.34 1.86 3.92
N THR A 267 11.03 1.38 4.95
CA THR A 267 12.26 0.60 4.84
C THR A 267 12.00 -0.88 5.13
N GLY A 268 12.85 -1.76 4.63
CA GLY A 268 12.78 -3.19 4.90
C GLY A 268 14.04 -3.91 4.43
N VAL A 269 14.18 -5.18 4.76
CA VAL A 269 15.34 -5.98 4.34
C VAL A 269 15.33 -6.12 2.81
N ILE A 270 16.49 -5.96 2.17
CA ILE A 270 16.64 -6.11 0.73
C ILE A 270 16.26 -7.52 0.29
N SER A 271 15.42 -7.63 -0.73
CA SER A 271 15.09 -8.93 -1.33
C SER A 271 16.17 -9.39 -2.30
N GLN A 272 16.17 -10.69 -2.62
CA GLN A 272 17.11 -11.24 -3.61
C GLN A 272 16.92 -10.57 -4.98
N ASP A 273 15.69 -10.33 -5.40
CA ASP A 273 15.41 -9.70 -6.70
C ASP A 273 15.91 -8.25 -6.76
N GLU A 274 15.78 -7.49 -5.66
CA GLU A 274 16.35 -6.15 -5.56
C GLU A 274 17.88 -6.17 -5.58
N TYR A 275 18.48 -7.13 -4.86
CA TYR A 275 19.93 -7.30 -4.85
C TYR A 275 20.46 -7.70 -6.24
N ASP A 276 19.79 -8.61 -6.93
CA ASP A 276 20.17 -9.07 -8.27
C ASP A 276 19.97 -7.97 -9.35
N ALA A 277 19.13 -6.98 -9.07
CA ALA A 277 18.90 -5.82 -9.94
C ALA A 277 19.96 -4.71 -9.78
N LEU A 278 20.79 -4.75 -8.72
CA LEU A 278 21.90 -3.81 -8.53
C LEU A 278 22.99 -4.03 -9.59
N ASP A 279 23.66 -2.95 -9.98
CA ASP A 279 24.84 -3.11 -10.80
C ASP A 279 26.04 -3.69 -9.98
N GLU A 280 27.06 -4.24 -10.66
CA GLU A 280 28.22 -4.90 -10.00
C GLU A 280 28.92 -4.01 -8.96
N LYS A 281 28.93 -2.69 -9.14
CA LYS A 281 29.59 -1.76 -8.21
C LYS A 281 28.69 -1.46 -7.01
N GLU A 282 27.40 -1.43 -7.23
CA GLU A 282 26.40 -1.21 -6.18
C GLU A 282 26.29 -2.44 -5.30
N ALA A 283 26.22 -3.64 -5.90
CA ALA A 283 26.16 -4.91 -5.19
C ALA A 283 27.30 -5.11 -4.17
N ASP A 284 28.50 -4.57 -4.44
CA ASP A 284 29.65 -4.60 -3.50
C ASP A 284 29.36 -3.83 -2.19
N SER A 285 28.42 -2.91 -2.17
CA SER A 285 28.08 -2.10 -1.00
C SER A 285 26.88 -2.64 -0.21
N TYR A 286 26.14 -3.60 -0.77
CA TYR A 286 24.97 -4.20 -0.14
C TYR A 286 25.21 -5.65 0.28
N SER A 287 24.42 -6.09 1.26
CA SER A 287 24.30 -7.49 1.66
C SER A 287 22.83 -7.83 1.81
N LEU A 288 22.47 -9.12 1.69
CA LEU A 288 21.08 -9.59 1.80
C LEU A 288 20.43 -9.37 3.19
N THR A 289 21.20 -8.86 4.15
CA THR A 289 20.73 -8.50 5.49
C THR A 289 20.54 -7.00 5.67
N ASP A 290 20.80 -6.20 4.64
CA ASP A 290 20.72 -4.75 4.74
C ASP A 290 19.29 -4.27 4.70
N VAL A 291 18.99 -3.25 5.50
CA VAL A 291 17.71 -2.53 5.46
C VAL A 291 17.85 -1.39 4.44
N VAL A 292 16.98 -1.41 3.44
CA VAL A 292 16.94 -0.46 2.32
C VAL A 292 15.56 0.20 2.24
N GLY A 293 15.44 1.26 1.47
CA GLY A 293 14.15 1.85 1.13
C GLY A 293 13.37 0.95 0.19
N LYS A 294 12.10 0.65 0.51
CA LYS A 294 11.22 -0.25 -0.25
C LYS A 294 10.21 0.47 -1.13
N ALA A 295 9.87 1.69 -0.77
CA ALA A 295 8.90 2.51 -1.48
C ALA A 295 9.19 4.01 -1.26
N GLY A 296 8.57 4.87 -2.07
CA GLY A 296 8.59 6.31 -1.91
C GLY A 296 9.99 6.92 -1.90
N LEU A 297 10.17 8.00 -1.17
CA LEU A 297 11.46 8.70 -1.05
C LEU A 297 12.52 7.87 -0.31
N GLU A 298 12.13 6.98 0.60
CA GLU A 298 13.06 6.04 1.23
C GLU A 298 13.77 5.19 0.17
N GLN A 299 13.05 4.73 -0.86
CA GLN A 299 13.61 3.95 -1.96
C GLN A 299 14.43 4.83 -2.93
N THR A 300 13.86 5.94 -3.38
CA THR A 300 14.50 6.81 -4.36
C THR A 300 15.79 7.42 -3.84
N LEU A 301 15.84 7.73 -2.54
CA LEU A 301 16.99 8.38 -1.88
C LEU A 301 17.84 7.42 -1.06
N ASP A 302 17.68 6.11 -1.22
CA ASP A 302 18.34 5.10 -0.39
C ASP A 302 19.84 5.33 -0.27
N LYS A 303 20.54 5.56 -1.38
CA LYS A 303 22.00 5.84 -1.41
C LYS A 303 22.41 7.10 -0.63
N THR A 304 21.54 8.10 -0.55
CA THR A 304 21.79 9.34 0.17
C THR A 304 21.59 9.13 1.68
N LEU A 305 20.55 8.36 2.02
CA LEU A 305 20.12 8.13 3.39
C LEU A 305 20.91 7.01 4.10
N GLN A 306 21.40 5.99 3.39
CA GLN A 306 21.94 4.75 3.96
C GLN A 306 23.22 4.90 4.79
N GLY A 307 24.09 5.86 4.47
CA GLY A 307 25.37 6.01 5.12
C GLY A 307 26.45 5.02 4.66
N GLU A 308 27.58 5.01 5.35
CA GLU A 308 28.68 4.08 5.08
C GLU A 308 28.77 3.01 6.16
N LYS A 309 28.88 1.74 5.76
CA LYS A 309 29.07 0.61 6.67
C LYS A 309 30.39 0.70 7.43
N GLY A 310 30.35 0.32 8.69
CA GLY A 310 31.49 0.01 9.53
C GLY A 310 31.75 -1.49 9.59
N GLU A 311 32.82 -1.86 10.29
CA GLU A 311 33.24 -3.25 10.47
C GLU A 311 33.57 -3.53 11.94
N ILE A 312 33.10 -4.69 12.44
CA ILE A 312 33.57 -5.29 13.69
C ILE A 312 34.24 -6.60 13.35
N LYS A 313 35.45 -6.78 13.83
CA LYS A 313 36.20 -8.03 13.70
C LYS A 313 35.84 -8.95 14.85
N LEU A 314 35.19 -10.05 14.54
CA LEU A 314 34.82 -11.10 15.47
C LEU A 314 35.83 -12.23 15.41
N TYR A 315 36.30 -12.65 16.54
CA TYR A 315 37.16 -13.83 16.68
C TYR A 315 36.31 -14.96 17.25
N VAL A 316 36.05 -15.98 16.41
CA VAL A 316 35.16 -17.09 16.74
C VAL A 316 35.96 -18.39 16.90
N ASN A 317 35.46 -19.32 17.73
CA ASN A 317 36.02 -20.66 17.82
C ASN A 317 35.55 -21.55 16.65
N SER A 318 35.96 -22.83 16.66
CA SER A 318 35.63 -23.82 15.63
C SER A 318 34.13 -24.12 15.46
N VAL A 319 33.29 -23.83 16.47
CA VAL A 319 31.84 -23.98 16.43
C VAL A 319 31.11 -22.67 16.12
N GLY A 320 31.86 -21.56 15.88
CA GLY A 320 31.26 -20.27 15.52
C GLY A 320 30.93 -19.34 16.68
N LYS A 321 31.24 -19.73 17.94
CA LYS A 321 30.97 -18.86 19.11
C LYS A 321 31.99 -17.72 19.16
N VAL A 322 31.51 -16.48 19.33
CA VAL A 322 32.36 -15.28 19.48
C VAL A 322 33.14 -15.34 20.80
N ILE A 323 34.47 -15.23 20.69
CA ILE A 323 35.40 -15.21 21.84
C ILE A 323 35.84 -13.77 22.17
N GLU A 324 36.07 -12.98 21.12
CA GLU A 324 36.56 -11.59 21.24
C GLU A 324 35.98 -10.79 20.08
N SER A 325 35.66 -9.52 20.30
CA SER A 325 35.32 -8.55 19.26
C SER A 325 36.26 -7.36 19.30
N LYS A 326 36.66 -6.89 18.12
CA LYS A 326 37.47 -5.67 17.97
C LYS A 326 36.81 -4.73 16.97
N GLN A 327 36.69 -3.47 17.31
CA GLN A 327 36.20 -2.46 16.39
C GLN A 327 37.17 -2.27 15.23
N GLY A 328 36.68 -2.41 14.02
CA GLY A 328 37.37 -2.12 12.77
C GLY A 328 37.07 -0.69 12.27
N LYS A 329 36.59 -0.55 11.04
CA LYS A 329 36.10 0.72 10.45
C LYS A 329 34.85 1.18 11.21
N LYS A 330 34.80 2.46 11.59
CA LYS A 330 33.57 3.04 12.16
C LYS A 330 32.54 3.26 11.05
N ALA A 331 31.29 2.91 11.32
CA ALA A 331 30.18 3.29 10.48
C ALA A 331 30.03 4.82 10.45
N LYS A 332 29.54 5.34 9.31
CA LYS A 332 29.19 6.76 9.19
C LYS A 332 27.69 6.87 8.89
N ALA A 333 27.03 7.80 9.55
CA ALA A 333 25.62 8.09 9.29
C ALA A 333 25.41 8.62 7.85
N GLY A 334 24.24 8.36 7.30
CA GLY A 334 23.78 8.94 6.06
C GLY A 334 23.52 10.44 6.16
N ASN A 335 23.22 11.04 5.03
CA ASN A 335 22.92 12.46 4.95
C ASN A 335 21.44 12.71 5.27
N ASP A 336 21.16 13.84 5.92
CA ASP A 336 19.81 14.31 6.16
C ASP A 336 19.25 14.97 4.88
N VAL A 337 18.00 14.68 4.57
CA VAL A 337 17.30 15.20 3.39
C VAL A 337 16.20 16.14 3.83
N TYR A 338 16.21 17.36 3.32
CA TYR A 338 15.16 18.34 3.52
C TYR A 338 14.21 18.34 2.32
N LEU A 339 12.94 18.17 2.62
CA LEU A 339 11.88 18.26 1.62
C LEU A 339 11.40 19.70 1.45
N SER A 340 10.78 19.98 0.31
CA SER A 340 10.08 21.25 0.07
C SER A 340 8.71 21.32 0.76
N ILE A 341 8.20 20.18 1.24
CA ILE A 341 6.92 20.06 1.93
C ILE A 341 6.91 20.89 3.22
N ASP A 342 5.79 21.57 3.50
CA ASP A 342 5.45 22.12 4.80
C ASP A 342 4.56 21.14 5.56
N ALA A 343 5.08 20.58 6.65
CA ALA A 343 4.40 19.52 7.40
C ALA A 343 3.04 19.97 7.96
N ASN A 344 2.91 21.24 8.37
CA ASN A 344 1.66 21.75 8.91
C ASN A 344 0.61 21.92 7.81
N LEU A 345 1.03 22.41 6.63
CA LEU A 345 0.15 22.53 5.46
C LEU A 345 -0.32 21.16 4.97
N GLN A 346 0.59 20.18 4.91
CA GLN A 346 0.28 18.80 4.55
C GLN A 346 -0.78 18.18 5.47
N LYS A 347 -0.59 18.29 6.79
CA LYS A 347 -1.54 17.80 7.80
C LYS A 347 -2.89 18.50 7.72
N ALA A 348 -2.90 19.82 7.60
CA ALA A 348 -4.14 20.59 7.48
C ALA A 348 -4.91 20.20 6.21
N ALA A 349 -4.23 20.05 5.08
CA ALA A 349 -4.85 19.63 3.83
C ALA A 349 -5.42 18.20 3.91
N TYR A 350 -4.73 17.30 4.61
CA TYR A 350 -5.21 15.92 4.83
C TYR A 350 -6.48 15.90 5.70
N ASP A 351 -6.46 16.58 6.86
CA ASP A 351 -7.59 16.59 7.79
C ASP A 351 -8.82 17.31 7.19
N LEU A 352 -8.61 18.41 6.45
CA LEU A 352 -9.69 19.08 5.69
C LEU A 352 -10.34 18.12 4.66
N LEU A 353 -9.52 17.33 3.98
CA LEU A 353 -10.00 16.36 3.01
C LEU A 353 -10.79 15.26 3.70
N GLU A 354 -10.32 14.74 4.84
CA GLU A 354 -10.99 13.70 5.64
C GLU A 354 -12.35 14.18 6.15
N GLU A 355 -12.43 15.36 6.80
CA GLU A 355 -13.69 15.97 7.25
C GLU A 355 -14.66 16.19 6.09
N LYS A 356 -14.17 16.63 4.93
CA LYS A 356 -15.00 16.90 3.77
C LYS A 356 -15.57 15.59 3.16
N LEU A 357 -14.75 14.55 3.05
CA LEU A 357 -15.20 13.24 2.57
C LEU A 357 -16.28 12.66 3.48
N ALA A 358 -16.10 12.72 4.79
CA ALA A 358 -17.13 12.30 5.75
C ALA A 358 -18.42 13.12 5.61
N GLY A 359 -18.32 14.43 5.44
CA GLY A 359 -19.47 15.30 5.20
C GLY A 359 -20.24 14.97 3.91
N ILE A 360 -19.53 14.56 2.83
CA ILE A 360 -20.15 14.11 1.58
C ILE A 360 -20.91 12.79 1.81
N ILE A 361 -20.31 11.83 2.53
CA ILE A 361 -20.97 10.57 2.88
C ILE A 361 -22.26 10.86 3.66
N LEU A 362 -22.20 11.67 4.72
CA LEU A 362 -23.34 12.04 5.55
C LEU A 362 -24.46 12.71 4.75
N SER A 363 -24.10 13.57 3.77
CA SER A 363 -25.07 14.29 2.93
C SER A 363 -25.83 13.38 1.99
N ASN A 364 -25.26 12.25 1.61
CA ASN A 364 -25.85 11.30 0.67
C ASN A 364 -26.31 10.01 1.34
N LEU A 365 -26.12 9.88 2.67
CA LEU A 365 -26.52 8.72 3.45
C LEU A 365 -28.04 8.66 3.59
N THR A 366 -28.62 7.49 3.36
CA THR A 366 -30.07 7.25 3.51
C THR A 366 -30.33 6.12 4.52
N THR A 367 -31.54 6.10 5.08
CA THR A 367 -31.98 5.03 5.99
C THR A 367 -32.32 3.71 5.31
N SER A 368 -32.32 3.67 3.98
CA SER A 368 -32.59 2.46 3.20
C SER A 368 -31.42 1.48 3.30
N LEU A 369 -31.70 0.19 3.32
CA LEU A 369 -30.68 -0.87 3.28
C LEU A 369 -30.11 -1.07 1.88
N THR A 370 -30.85 -0.69 0.84
CA THR A 370 -30.45 -0.86 -0.56
C THR A 370 -30.78 0.38 -1.37
N TYR A 371 -30.02 0.60 -2.42
CA TYR A 371 -30.28 1.63 -3.42
C TYR A 371 -29.95 1.10 -4.82
N ASP A 372 -30.88 1.25 -5.73
CA ASP A 372 -30.66 0.90 -7.14
C ASP A 372 -30.03 2.09 -7.88
N ARG A 373 -28.73 2.03 -8.10
CA ARG A 373 -27.95 3.09 -8.75
C ARG A 373 -28.38 3.34 -10.21
N THR A 374 -29.09 2.39 -10.85
CA THR A 374 -29.58 2.58 -12.23
C THR A 374 -30.75 3.56 -12.30
N GLN A 375 -31.35 3.91 -11.16
CA GLN A 375 -32.42 4.90 -11.06
C GLN A 375 -31.87 6.35 -10.98
N ALA A 376 -30.57 6.54 -10.81
CA ALA A 376 -29.97 7.85 -10.82
C ALA A 376 -29.99 8.43 -12.25
N GLU A 377 -30.44 9.66 -12.41
CA GLU A 377 -30.42 10.37 -13.71
C GLU A 377 -29.04 10.95 -13.99
N GLU A 378 -28.35 11.40 -12.92
CA GLU A 378 -26.99 11.96 -12.95
C GLU A 378 -26.16 11.37 -11.81
N GLY A 379 -24.84 11.43 -11.91
CA GLY A 379 -23.93 10.94 -10.86
C GLY A 379 -24.13 11.62 -9.50
N SER A 380 -24.57 12.89 -9.50
CA SER A 380 -24.92 13.63 -8.28
C SER A 380 -26.14 13.10 -7.52
N ASP A 381 -27.00 12.32 -8.18
CA ASP A 381 -28.22 11.77 -7.58
C ASP A 381 -28.00 10.44 -6.85
N VAL A 382 -26.84 9.82 -7.03
CA VAL A 382 -26.49 8.54 -6.40
C VAL A 382 -26.56 8.67 -4.88
N LYS A 383 -27.25 7.75 -4.21
CA LYS A 383 -27.37 7.72 -2.75
C LYS A 383 -26.57 6.58 -2.13
N ILE A 384 -26.19 6.76 -0.87
CA ILE A 384 -25.49 5.77 -0.07
C ILE A 384 -26.51 5.14 0.89
N PRO A 385 -26.95 3.90 0.67
CA PRO A 385 -27.82 3.24 1.62
C PRO A 385 -27.04 2.89 2.90
N ILE A 386 -27.67 2.96 4.06
CA ILE A 386 -27.04 2.59 5.34
C ILE A 386 -26.56 1.12 5.34
N GLY A 387 -27.22 0.26 4.55
CA GLY A 387 -26.81 -1.12 4.38
C GLY A 387 -25.40 -1.27 3.78
N ASP A 388 -24.97 -0.36 2.91
CA ASP A 388 -23.62 -0.36 2.37
C ASP A 388 -22.59 0.01 3.46
N VAL A 389 -22.95 0.92 4.39
CA VAL A 389 -22.11 1.24 5.57
C VAL A 389 -21.97 0.01 6.47
N TYR A 390 -23.07 -0.68 6.79
CA TYR A 390 -23.01 -1.91 7.59
C TYR A 390 -22.16 -2.99 6.93
N ASN A 391 -22.34 -3.18 5.62
CA ASN A 391 -21.55 -4.16 4.86
C ASN A 391 -20.05 -3.77 4.78
N ALA A 392 -19.72 -2.49 4.75
CA ALA A 392 -18.34 -2.00 4.67
C ALA A 392 -17.49 -2.51 5.85
N PHE A 393 -18.06 -2.63 7.04
CA PHE A 393 -17.33 -3.15 8.21
C PHE A 393 -16.85 -4.60 8.04
N ILE A 394 -17.58 -5.40 7.28
CA ILE A 394 -17.24 -6.79 6.98
C ILE A 394 -16.40 -6.87 5.68
N SER A 395 -16.86 -6.21 4.61
CA SER A 395 -16.20 -6.29 3.30
C SER A 395 -14.80 -5.69 3.31
N ASN A 396 -14.57 -4.62 4.08
CA ASN A 396 -13.27 -3.93 4.21
C ASN A 396 -12.48 -4.37 5.46
N GLU A 397 -12.84 -5.51 6.07
CA GLU A 397 -12.11 -6.15 7.17
C GLU A 397 -11.87 -5.23 8.38
N ILE A 398 -12.81 -4.31 8.66
CA ILE A 398 -12.79 -3.51 9.88
C ILE A 398 -13.17 -4.41 11.06
N LEU A 399 -14.30 -5.14 10.94
CA LEU A 399 -14.64 -6.24 11.82
C LEU A 399 -13.87 -7.50 11.40
N ASN A 400 -13.18 -8.10 12.35
CA ASN A 400 -12.54 -9.40 12.17
C ASN A 400 -13.58 -10.52 12.32
N VAL A 401 -14.13 -10.99 11.20
CA VAL A 401 -15.14 -12.06 11.20
C VAL A 401 -14.60 -13.40 11.70
N GLY A 402 -13.30 -13.64 11.60
CA GLY A 402 -12.63 -14.82 12.14
C GLY A 402 -12.63 -14.86 13.68
N HIS A 403 -12.76 -13.69 14.33
CA HIS A 403 -12.88 -13.62 15.78
C HIS A 403 -14.25 -14.04 16.30
N PHE A 404 -15.32 -14.02 15.47
CA PHE A 404 -16.69 -14.32 15.90
C PHE A 404 -16.87 -15.73 16.48
N GLU A 405 -16.02 -16.70 16.10
CA GLU A 405 -16.00 -18.07 16.65
C GLU A 405 -15.00 -18.26 17.80
N ALA A 406 -14.23 -17.24 18.15
CA ALA A 406 -13.24 -17.35 19.21
C ALA A 406 -13.86 -17.54 20.60
N ALA A 407 -13.10 -18.12 21.52
CA ALA A 407 -13.57 -18.39 22.87
C ALA A 407 -13.88 -17.09 23.65
N ASP A 408 -13.14 -16.03 23.38
CA ASP A 408 -13.25 -14.70 23.95
C ASP A 408 -14.11 -13.73 23.14
N ALA A 409 -14.69 -14.16 22.02
CA ALA A 409 -15.64 -13.36 21.25
C ALA A 409 -16.82 -12.88 22.10
N GLY A 410 -17.36 -11.71 21.77
CA GLY A 410 -18.51 -11.10 22.41
C GLY A 410 -19.80 -11.90 22.22
N GLU A 411 -20.82 -11.58 22.99
CA GLU A 411 -22.12 -12.26 22.89
C GLU A 411 -22.81 -11.98 21.54
N THR A 412 -22.66 -10.75 21.02
CA THR A 412 -23.22 -10.37 19.72
C THR A 412 -22.49 -11.07 18.59
N GLU A 413 -21.17 -11.12 18.63
CA GLU A 413 -20.34 -11.84 17.67
C GLU A 413 -20.74 -13.31 17.56
N LYS A 414 -20.84 -14.03 18.69
CA LYS A 414 -21.26 -15.44 18.76
C LYS A 414 -22.66 -15.66 18.19
N SER A 415 -23.59 -14.74 18.49
CA SER A 415 -24.96 -14.81 17.97
C SER A 415 -25.01 -14.65 16.45
N VAL A 416 -24.26 -13.67 15.92
CA VAL A 416 -24.15 -13.42 14.48
C VAL A 416 -23.48 -14.60 13.79
N TYR A 417 -22.43 -15.17 14.36
CA TYR A 417 -21.75 -16.36 13.83
C TYR A 417 -22.66 -17.57 13.75
N ALA A 418 -23.46 -17.82 14.78
CA ALA A 418 -24.43 -18.94 14.78
C ALA A 418 -25.46 -18.78 13.66
N SER A 419 -25.96 -17.55 13.43
CA SER A 419 -26.88 -17.25 12.33
C SER A 419 -26.22 -17.42 10.98
N PHE A 420 -25.02 -16.91 10.82
CA PHE A 420 -24.21 -17.03 9.60
C PHE A 420 -23.91 -18.49 9.25
N SER A 421 -23.48 -19.32 10.22
CA SER A 421 -23.16 -20.72 9.98
C SER A 421 -24.36 -21.49 9.44
N SER A 422 -25.56 -21.26 10.02
CA SER A 422 -26.79 -21.87 9.55
C SER A 422 -27.17 -21.38 8.14
N LYS A 423 -27.01 -20.10 7.86
CA LYS A 423 -27.28 -19.51 6.53
C LYS A 423 -26.31 -20.06 5.49
N LYS A 424 -25.02 -20.14 5.82
CA LYS A 424 -23.98 -20.67 4.93
C LYS A 424 -24.26 -22.11 4.53
N GLU A 425 -24.64 -22.98 5.49
CA GLU A 425 -25.02 -24.37 5.18
C GLU A 425 -26.21 -24.42 4.19
N ALA A 426 -27.24 -23.60 4.39
CA ALA A 426 -28.39 -23.53 3.50
C ALA A 426 -28.00 -23.03 2.11
N VAL A 427 -27.24 -21.91 2.03
CA VAL A 427 -26.80 -21.34 0.74
C VAL A 427 -25.92 -22.30 -0.04
N LEU A 428 -25.00 -23.01 0.60
CA LEU A 428 -24.17 -24.03 -0.05
C LEU A 428 -25.01 -25.19 -0.58
N ALA A 429 -26.03 -25.62 0.15
CA ALA A 429 -26.94 -26.68 -0.30
C ALA A 429 -27.77 -26.22 -1.49
N ASP A 430 -28.29 -24.98 -1.48
CA ASP A 430 -29.10 -24.42 -2.55
C ASP A 430 -28.29 -24.20 -3.82
N VAL A 431 -27.07 -23.67 -3.70
CA VAL A 431 -26.11 -23.53 -4.82
C VAL A 431 -25.81 -24.88 -5.44
N MET A 432 -25.52 -25.90 -4.63
CA MET A 432 -25.22 -27.24 -5.15
C MET A 432 -26.45 -27.88 -5.79
N ALA A 433 -27.68 -27.61 -5.30
CA ALA A 433 -28.91 -28.04 -5.93
C ALA A 433 -29.09 -27.40 -7.31
N GLN A 434 -28.89 -26.06 -7.43
CA GLN A 434 -28.90 -25.35 -8.72
C GLN A 434 -27.92 -25.91 -9.74
N LEU A 435 -26.69 -26.20 -9.30
CA LEU A 435 -25.63 -26.75 -10.14
C LEU A 435 -25.85 -28.25 -10.49
N SER A 436 -26.66 -28.99 -9.74
CA SER A 436 -26.89 -30.43 -9.97
C SER A 436 -28.16 -30.72 -10.77
N ASP A 437 -29.05 -29.74 -10.95
CA ASP A 437 -30.33 -29.91 -11.62
C ASP A 437 -30.32 -29.37 -13.05
N SER A 438 -30.51 -30.26 -14.01
CA SER A 438 -30.66 -29.90 -15.43
C SER A 438 -31.92 -29.06 -15.72
N GLY A 439 -32.87 -29.03 -14.80
CA GLY A 439 -34.08 -28.21 -14.82
C GLY A 439 -33.98 -26.93 -14.00
N ALA A 440 -32.81 -26.55 -13.53
CA ALA A 440 -32.58 -25.33 -12.78
C ALA A 440 -33.10 -24.09 -13.54
N PRO A 441 -33.67 -23.10 -12.84
CA PRO A 441 -34.15 -21.88 -13.46
C PRO A 441 -33.07 -21.13 -14.22
N ALA A 442 -33.46 -20.30 -15.18
CA ALA A 442 -32.55 -19.36 -15.82
C ALA A 442 -32.03 -18.36 -14.80
N TYR A 443 -30.81 -17.82 -15.02
CA TYR A 443 -30.16 -16.92 -14.09
C TYR A 443 -31.05 -15.73 -13.69
N LYS A 444 -31.72 -15.07 -14.65
CA LYS A 444 -32.67 -13.96 -14.41
C LYS A 444 -33.92 -14.34 -13.61
N ASP A 445 -34.26 -15.64 -13.53
CA ASP A 445 -35.44 -16.13 -12.80
C ASP A 445 -35.08 -16.56 -11.36
N CYS A 446 -33.78 -16.52 -11.00
CA CYS A 446 -33.32 -16.70 -9.62
C CYS A 446 -33.57 -15.42 -8.81
N ASP A 447 -33.68 -15.55 -7.48
CA ASP A 447 -33.64 -14.39 -6.58
C ASP A 447 -32.27 -13.70 -6.61
N GLU A 448 -32.26 -12.45 -6.16
CA GLU A 448 -31.05 -11.59 -6.24
C GLU A 448 -29.85 -12.20 -5.49
N ASP A 449 -30.09 -12.83 -4.35
CA ASP A 449 -29.06 -13.49 -3.54
C ASP A 449 -28.43 -14.63 -4.35
N MET A 450 -29.25 -15.52 -4.94
CA MET A 450 -28.79 -16.64 -5.73
C MET A 450 -28.07 -16.18 -7.01
N GLN A 451 -28.58 -15.15 -7.68
CA GLN A 451 -27.88 -14.56 -8.84
C GLN A 451 -26.47 -14.13 -8.45
N ALA A 452 -26.31 -13.43 -7.33
CA ALA A 452 -25.00 -12.99 -6.86
C ALA A 452 -24.08 -14.16 -6.52
N TYR A 453 -24.59 -15.22 -5.87
CA TYR A 453 -23.82 -16.41 -5.55
C TYR A 453 -23.33 -17.14 -6.81
N LEU A 454 -24.19 -17.33 -7.80
CA LEU A 454 -23.86 -17.99 -9.07
C LEU A 454 -22.85 -17.16 -9.88
N SER A 455 -23.05 -15.84 -9.95
CA SER A 455 -22.10 -14.90 -10.58
C SER A 455 -20.72 -14.93 -9.91
N TYR A 456 -20.66 -14.95 -8.58
CA TYR A 456 -19.41 -15.05 -7.84
C TYR A 456 -18.69 -16.37 -8.13
N ILE A 457 -19.40 -17.47 -8.19
CA ILE A 457 -18.84 -18.79 -8.50
C ILE A 457 -18.18 -18.79 -9.88
N ILE A 458 -18.88 -18.31 -10.91
CA ILE A 458 -18.35 -18.32 -12.26
C ILE A 458 -17.21 -17.34 -12.45
N SER A 459 -17.40 -16.09 -12.03
CA SER A 459 -16.45 -15.01 -12.29
C SER A 459 -15.20 -15.09 -11.40
N THR A 460 -15.38 -15.34 -10.11
CA THR A 460 -14.32 -15.29 -9.12
C THR A 460 -13.73 -16.68 -8.87
N VAL A 461 -14.56 -17.67 -8.50
CA VAL A 461 -14.06 -18.97 -8.07
C VAL A 461 -13.51 -19.77 -9.26
N LEU A 462 -14.26 -19.89 -10.34
CA LEU A 462 -13.90 -20.74 -11.49
C LEU A 462 -12.97 -20.02 -12.49
N THR A 463 -13.13 -18.71 -12.66
CA THR A 463 -12.37 -17.95 -13.66
C THR A 463 -11.13 -17.29 -13.07
N GLN A 464 -11.28 -16.42 -12.06
CA GLN A 464 -10.15 -15.64 -11.54
C GLN A 464 -9.23 -16.46 -10.65
N ASN A 465 -9.78 -17.18 -9.67
CA ASN A 465 -8.97 -17.88 -8.68
C ASN A 465 -8.39 -19.20 -9.20
N ALA A 466 -9.22 -20.01 -9.84
CA ALA A 466 -8.83 -21.35 -10.29
C ALA A 466 -8.32 -21.42 -11.73
N ALA A 467 -8.65 -20.43 -12.55
CA ALA A 467 -8.41 -20.44 -13.99
C ALA A 467 -8.92 -21.74 -14.67
N ILE A 468 -10.03 -22.29 -14.15
CA ILE A 468 -10.72 -23.44 -14.73
C ILE A 468 -11.43 -23.00 -16.00
N ILE A 469 -12.11 -21.83 -15.99
CA ILE A 469 -12.70 -21.24 -17.18
C ILE A 469 -11.63 -20.38 -17.86
N GLN A 470 -11.31 -20.74 -19.12
CA GLN A 470 -10.31 -20.06 -19.93
C GLN A 470 -10.94 -18.89 -20.69
N LYS A 471 -10.91 -17.71 -20.09
CA LYS A 471 -11.55 -16.50 -20.61
C LYS A 471 -11.14 -16.18 -22.05
N ASP A 472 -9.88 -16.37 -22.40
CA ASP A 472 -9.34 -16.10 -23.75
C ASP A 472 -9.82 -17.10 -24.80
N SER A 473 -10.37 -18.23 -24.39
CA SER A 473 -10.91 -19.27 -25.28
C SER A 473 -12.39 -19.08 -25.60
N ILE A 474 -13.06 -18.12 -24.93
CA ILE A 474 -14.49 -17.87 -25.09
C ILE A 474 -14.74 -17.01 -26.34
N ASP A 475 -15.59 -17.50 -27.26
CA ASP A 475 -16.14 -16.70 -28.33
C ASP A 475 -17.31 -15.86 -27.78
N THR A 476 -17.10 -14.56 -27.61
CA THR A 476 -18.11 -13.64 -27.08
C THR A 476 -19.30 -13.41 -28.01
N ASN A 477 -19.23 -13.88 -29.27
CA ASN A 477 -20.35 -13.87 -30.22
C ASN A 477 -21.11 -15.21 -30.21
N ASP A 478 -20.71 -16.19 -29.41
CA ASP A 478 -21.42 -17.47 -29.29
C ASP A 478 -22.81 -17.25 -28.67
N SER A 479 -23.83 -17.86 -29.26
CA SER A 479 -25.24 -17.68 -28.83
C SER A 479 -25.49 -18.11 -27.39
N THR A 480 -24.77 -19.11 -26.88
CA THR A 480 -24.94 -19.59 -25.49
C THR A 480 -24.18 -18.68 -24.51
N TYR A 481 -23.03 -18.14 -24.94
CA TYR A 481 -22.38 -17.09 -24.16
C TYR A 481 -23.27 -15.86 -24.02
N ILE A 482 -23.87 -15.39 -25.12
CA ILE A 482 -24.82 -14.27 -25.12
C ILE A 482 -26.04 -14.57 -24.24
N ALA A 483 -26.60 -15.79 -24.34
CA ALA A 483 -27.73 -16.21 -23.53
C ALA A 483 -27.43 -16.25 -22.02
N TRP A 484 -26.17 -16.48 -21.63
CA TRP A 484 -25.73 -16.41 -20.25
C TRP A 484 -25.42 -14.98 -19.81
N GLU A 485 -24.51 -14.29 -20.54
CA GLU A 485 -23.91 -13.02 -20.11
C GLU A 485 -24.83 -11.80 -20.37
N ASN A 486 -25.60 -11.83 -21.49
CA ASN A 486 -26.39 -10.65 -21.88
C ASN A 486 -27.89 -10.86 -21.66
N ASP A 487 -28.42 -12.03 -22.03
CA ASP A 487 -29.87 -12.31 -21.97
C ASP A 487 -30.28 -12.92 -20.63
N GLU A 488 -29.30 -13.47 -19.88
CA GLU A 488 -29.47 -14.15 -18.59
C GLU A 488 -30.55 -15.25 -18.63
N SER A 489 -30.77 -15.83 -19.82
CA SER A 489 -31.91 -16.66 -20.16
C SER A 489 -31.70 -18.16 -19.98
N ILE A 490 -30.51 -18.55 -19.48
CA ILE A 490 -30.13 -19.95 -19.20
C ILE A 490 -29.62 -20.12 -17.79
N SER A 491 -29.63 -21.38 -17.28
CA SER A 491 -29.07 -21.70 -15.99
C SER A 491 -27.54 -21.83 -16.05
N LEU A 492 -26.84 -21.66 -14.91
CA LEU A 492 -25.41 -21.91 -14.80
C LEU A 492 -25.06 -23.38 -15.10
N TYR A 493 -25.95 -24.32 -14.75
CA TYR A 493 -25.82 -25.72 -15.18
C TYR A 493 -25.70 -25.85 -16.71
N THR A 494 -26.59 -25.21 -17.43
CA THR A 494 -26.61 -25.23 -18.90
C THR A 494 -25.36 -24.59 -19.47
N TYR A 495 -24.96 -23.44 -18.95
CA TYR A 495 -23.77 -22.72 -19.40
C TYR A 495 -22.48 -23.52 -19.20
N LEU A 496 -22.25 -24.11 -18.00
CA LEU A 496 -21.05 -24.88 -17.72
C LEU A 496 -20.96 -26.16 -18.56
N ASN A 497 -22.06 -26.88 -18.75
CA ASN A 497 -22.09 -28.04 -19.64
C ASN A 497 -21.77 -27.67 -21.10
N TYR A 498 -22.25 -26.52 -21.56
CA TYR A 498 -21.89 -26.00 -22.87
C TYR A 498 -20.42 -25.60 -22.96
N ALA A 499 -19.89 -24.91 -21.96
CA ALA A 499 -18.49 -24.50 -21.86
C ALA A 499 -17.53 -25.71 -21.96
N ILE A 500 -17.89 -26.83 -21.31
CA ILE A 500 -17.13 -28.10 -21.43
C ILE A 500 -17.13 -28.58 -22.90
N SER A 501 -18.30 -28.59 -23.57
CA SER A 501 -18.44 -29.04 -24.95
C SER A 501 -17.65 -28.18 -25.95
N LYS A 502 -17.34 -26.95 -25.59
CA LYS A 502 -16.57 -25.99 -26.41
C LYS A 502 -15.09 -25.93 -26.07
N ASN A 503 -14.64 -26.72 -25.12
CA ASN A 503 -13.25 -26.68 -24.60
C ASN A 503 -12.87 -25.30 -23.98
N TRP A 504 -13.83 -24.61 -23.35
CA TRP A 504 -13.56 -23.40 -22.58
C TRP A 504 -13.08 -23.71 -21.16
N ILE A 505 -13.03 -24.98 -20.79
CA ILE A 505 -12.63 -25.48 -19.47
C ILE A 505 -11.23 -26.10 -19.54
N ASP A 506 -10.34 -25.67 -18.62
CA ASP A 506 -9.03 -26.30 -18.43
C ASP A 506 -9.17 -27.52 -17.49
N THR A 507 -9.28 -28.69 -18.07
CA THR A 507 -9.45 -29.94 -17.32
C THR A 507 -8.21 -30.31 -16.50
N SER A 508 -7.03 -29.74 -16.80
CA SER A 508 -5.81 -29.99 -16.03
C SER A 508 -5.90 -29.45 -14.60
N LYS A 509 -6.75 -28.45 -14.38
CA LYS A 509 -7.03 -27.88 -13.07
C LYS A 509 -7.99 -28.72 -12.22
N LEU A 510 -8.64 -29.69 -12.82
CA LEU A 510 -9.62 -30.57 -12.17
C LEU A 510 -9.08 -31.96 -11.88
N THR A 511 -7.84 -32.26 -12.18
CA THR A 511 -7.23 -33.61 -12.09
C THR A 511 -7.42 -34.23 -10.71
N ASP A 512 -7.27 -33.47 -9.64
CA ASP A 512 -7.41 -33.94 -8.25
C ASP A 512 -8.88 -34.14 -7.82
N TYR A 513 -9.83 -33.67 -8.64
CA TYR A 513 -11.27 -33.71 -8.40
C TYR A 513 -12.00 -34.68 -9.34
N MET A 514 -11.27 -35.32 -10.25
CA MET A 514 -11.79 -36.28 -11.20
C MET A 514 -11.35 -37.71 -10.83
N ASN A 515 -12.27 -38.68 -10.90
CA ASN A 515 -12.04 -40.08 -10.48
C ASN A 515 -11.48 -41.00 -11.54
N SER A 516 -10.94 -40.50 -12.67
CA SER A 516 -10.60 -41.35 -13.80
C SER A 516 -9.11 -41.63 -13.91
N ASP A 517 -8.79 -42.95 -13.98
CA ASP A 517 -7.49 -43.50 -14.44
C ASP A 517 -7.36 -43.48 -15.99
N SER A 518 -8.30 -42.85 -16.70
CA SER A 518 -8.36 -42.86 -18.16
C SER A 518 -7.78 -41.60 -18.78
N GLU A 519 -7.04 -41.73 -19.88
CA GLU A 519 -6.49 -40.62 -20.69
C GLU A 519 -7.56 -39.74 -21.36
N TYR A 520 -8.83 -40.11 -21.28
CA TYR A 520 -9.99 -39.42 -21.88
C TYR A 520 -11.14 -39.34 -20.87
N SER A 521 -11.42 -38.12 -20.40
CA SER A 521 -12.61 -37.85 -19.57
C SER A 521 -13.80 -37.49 -20.43
N ASP A 522 -14.97 -38.02 -20.10
CA ASP A 522 -16.20 -37.61 -20.80
C ASP A 522 -16.75 -36.27 -20.20
N GLN A 523 -17.71 -35.66 -20.91
CA GLN A 523 -18.29 -34.38 -20.51
C GLN A 523 -18.89 -34.44 -19.09
N ASN A 524 -19.47 -35.54 -18.70
CA ASN A 524 -20.08 -35.69 -17.37
C ASN A 524 -19.01 -35.80 -16.29
N GLU A 525 -17.89 -36.52 -16.54
CA GLU A 525 -16.77 -36.59 -15.59
C GLU A 525 -16.17 -35.22 -15.33
N VAL A 526 -15.97 -34.41 -16.39
CA VAL A 526 -15.47 -33.04 -16.25
C VAL A 526 -16.43 -32.17 -15.42
N TYR A 527 -17.76 -32.33 -15.69
CA TYR A 527 -18.76 -31.60 -14.94
C TYR A 527 -18.79 -32.00 -13.45
N GLN A 528 -18.71 -33.30 -13.15
CA GLN A 528 -18.59 -33.78 -11.76
C GLN A 528 -17.29 -33.30 -11.10
N GLY A 529 -16.20 -33.18 -11.85
CA GLY A 529 -14.96 -32.57 -11.37
C GLY A 529 -15.15 -31.09 -10.97
N ILE A 530 -15.87 -30.30 -11.76
CA ILE A 530 -16.22 -28.90 -11.42
C ILE A 530 -17.07 -28.85 -10.13
N LEU A 531 -18.09 -29.72 -10.01
CA LEU A 531 -18.91 -29.78 -8.81
C LEU A 531 -18.11 -30.16 -7.56
N ALA A 532 -17.21 -31.15 -7.69
CA ALA A 532 -16.31 -31.57 -6.62
C ALA A 532 -15.36 -30.44 -6.21
N TYR A 533 -14.80 -29.71 -7.19
CA TYR A 533 -13.99 -28.53 -6.93
C TYR A 533 -14.75 -27.45 -6.14
N ILE A 534 -15.96 -27.08 -6.61
CA ILE A 534 -16.81 -26.09 -5.92
C ILE A 534 -17.12 -26.57 -4.51
N SER A 535 -17.56 -27.80 -4.35
CA SER A 535 -17.92 -28.38 -3.04
C SER A 535 -16.75 -28.39 -2.05
N ALA A 536 -15.54 -28.57 -2.52
CA ALA A 536 -14.33 -28.63 -1.66
C ALA A 536 -13.78 -27.23 -1.29
N ASN A 537 -13.95 -26.24 -2.18
CA ASN A 537 -13.27 -24.93 -2.06
C ASN A 537 -14.22 -23.79 -1.69
N LEU A 538 -15.48 -23.80 -2.16
CA LEU A 538 -16.43 -22.73 -1.87
C LEU A 538 -16.70 -22.54 -0.37
N PRO A 539 -16.82 -23.61 0.45
CA PRO A 539 -17.03 -23.46 1.90
C PRO A 539 -15.87 -22.80 2.65
N LYS A 540 -14.68 -22.73 2.03
CA LYS A 540 -13.46 -22.13 2.59
C LYS A 540 -13.15 -20.76 1.99
N ASN A 541 -14.01 -20.24 1.14
CA ASN A 541 -13.77 -19.01 0.41
C ASN A 541 -14.28 -17.80 1.22
N SER A 542 -13.38 -17.01 1.79
CA SER A 542 -13.72 -15.84 2.60
C SER A 542 -14.49 -14.77 1.82
N GLY A 543 -14.21 -14.58 0.54
CA GLY A 543 -14.96 -13.65 -0.30
C GLY A 543 -16.41 -14.11 -0.51
N PHE A 544 -16.66 -15.41 -0.57
CA PHE A 544 -18.02 -15.96 -0.61
C PHE A 544 -18.72 -15.77 0.74
N ASP A 545 -18.01 -15.92 1.84
CA ASP A 545 -18.53 -15.65 3.17
C ASP A 545 -18.95 -14.18 3.32
N LYS A 546 -18.11 -13.24 2.89
CA LYS A 546 -18.44 -11.81 2.86
C LYS A 546 -19.69 -11.52 2.02
N LEU A 547 -19.87 -12.24 0.91
CA LEU A 547 -21.08 -12.12 0.09
C LEU A 547 -22.33 -12.62 0.82
N ILE A 548 -22.24 -13.71 1.57
CA ILE A 548 -23.36 -14.21 2.40
C ILE A 548 -23.69 -13.17 3.49
N TYR A 549 -22.68 -12.64 4.21
CA TYR A 549 -22.90 -11.57 5.20
C TYR A 549 -23.59 -10.35 4.59
N LYS A 550 -23.18 -9.92 3.38
CA LYS A 550 -23.82 -8.82 2.66
C LYS A 550 -25.34 -9.04 2.50
N TYR A 551 -25.74 -10.23 2.06
CA TYR A 551 -27.17 -10.51 1.86
C TYR A 551 -27.91 -10.72 3.18
N MET A 552 -27.26 -11.25 4.21
CA MET A 552 -27.85 -11.31 5.56
C MET A 552 -28.14 -9.90 6.12
N ILE A 553 -27.25 -8.93 5.87
CA ILE A 553 -27.47 -7.53 6.24
C ILE A 553 -28.62 -6.93 5.42
N ARG A 554 -28.61 -7.12 4.10
CA ARG A 554 -29.69 -6.61 3.21
C ARG A 554 -31.06 -7.17 3.56
N ASN A 555 -31.13 -8.42 4.01
CA ASN A 555 -32.35 -9.12 4.39
C ASN A 555 -32.71 -8.94 5.88
N GLU A 556 -32.03 -8.06 6.62
CA GLU A 556 -32.19 -7.80 8.06
C GLU A 556 -31.98 -9.03 8.96
N GLU A 557 -31.29 -10.06 8.47
CA GLU A 557 -30.91 -11.22 9.28
C GLU A 557 -29.76 -10.87 10.25
N ILE A 558 -28.94 -9.85 9.89
CA ILE A 558 -27.98 -9.15 10.74
C ILE A 558 -28.39 -7.68 10.76
N THR A 559 -28.61 -7.14 11.95
CA THR A 559 -29.09 -5.79 12.13
C THR A 559 -27.95 -4.78 12.27
N GLY A 560 -28.18 -3.52 11.90
CA GLY A 560 -27.20 -2.46 12.12
C GLY A 560 -26.85 -2.25 13.59
N SER A 561 -27.77 -2.52 14.54
CA SER A 561 -27.46 -2.47 15.97
C SER A 561 -26.46 -3.56 16.37
N GLN A 562 -26.56 -4.78 15.82
CA GLN A 562 -25.59 -5.83 16.06
C GLN A 562 -24.19 -5.43 15.50
N ILE A 563 -24.15 -4.83 14.30
CA ILE A 563 -22.89 -4.29 13.75
C ILE A 563 -22.28 -3.27 14.72
N GLY A 564 -23.06 -2.28 15.18
CA GLY A 564 -22.60 -1.27 16.13
C GLY A 564 -22.12 -1.85 17.46
N MET A 565 -22.78 -2.88 18.00
CA MET A 565 -22.34 -3.56 19.22
C MET A 565 -21.03 -4.32 19.01
N MET A 566 -20.86 -5.00 17.87
CA MET A 566 -19.60 -5.71 17.55
C MET A 566 -18.40 -4.77 17.39
N LEU A 567 -18.60 -3.52 16.93
CA LEU A 567 -17.52 -2.52 16.90
C LEU A 567 -16.96 -2.20 18.29
N TYR A 568 -17.83 -2.22 19.33
CA TYR A 568 -17.39 -2.09 20.72
C TYR A 568 -16.79 -3.39 21.25
N GLU A 569 -17.39 -4.54 20.96
CA GLU A 569 -16.92 -5.86 21.43
C GLU A 569 -15.51 -6.17 20.94
N GLN A 570 -15.15 -5.75 19.71
CA GLN A 570 -13.80 -5.89 19.17
C GLN A 570 -12.86 -4.70 19.49
N GLY A 571 -13.30 -3.71 20.24
CA GLY A 571 -12.49 -2.56 20.61
C GLY A 571 -12.09 -1.66 19.43
N ILE A 572 -12.86 -1.69 18.33
CA ILE A 572 -12.68 -0.79 17.17
C ILE A 572 -13.08 0.62 17.57
N LEU A 573 -14.13 0.75 18.36
CA LEU A 573 -14.55 1.98 19.02
C LEU A 573 -14.27 1.88 20.51
N ASP A 574 -13.90 3.01 21.14
CA ASP A 574 -13.76 3.11 22.59
C ASP A 574 -15.09 2.82 23.26
N TYR A 575 -15.11 1.87 24.21
CA TYR A 575 -16.34 1.37 24.79
C TYR A 575 -17.12 2.43 25.58
N ASP A 576 -18.33 2.72 25.12
CA ASP A 576 -19.32 3.56 25.78
C ASP A 576 -20.53 2.72 26.23
N ALA A 577 -20.64 2.44 27.52
CA ALA A 577 -21.70 1.61 28.05
C ALA A 577 -23.11 2.21 27.86
N ASP A 578 -23.27 3.54 27.88
CA ASP A 578 -24.55 4.22 27.70
C ASP A 578 -25.02 4.08 26.23
N VAL A 579 -24.14 4.31 25.29
CA VAL A 579 -24.43 4.14 23.86
C VAL A 579 -24.67 2.66 23.51
N TYR A 580 -23.84 1.76 24.01
CA TYR A 580 -24.01 0.31 23.82
C TYR A 580 -25.39 -0.17 24.29
N ASN A 581 -25.82 0.24 25.51
CA ASN A 581 -27.13 -0.14 26.05
C ASN A 581 -28.27 0.48 25.23
N LYS A 582 -28.15 1.72 24.74
CA LYS A 582 -29.15 2.34 23.89
C LYS A 582 -29.30 1.65 22.53
N LEU A 583 -28.21 1.13 21.97
CA LEU A 583 -28.26 0.29 20.77
C LEU A 583 -28.95 -1.05 21.07
N ALA A 584 -28.62 -1.69 22.18
CA ALA A 584 -29.12 -2.99 22.57
C ALA A 584 -30.63 -2.96 22.88
N ASP A 585 -31.13 -1.88 23.49
CA ASP A 585 -32.56 -1.73 23.86
C ASP A 585 -33.38 -0.99 22.77
N GLY A 586 -32.75 -0.53 21.70
CA GLY A 586 -33.37 0.13 20.55
C GLY A 586 -33.79 1.59 20.80
N THR A 587 -33.32 2.22 21.90
CA THR A 587 -33.56 3.64 22.18
C THR A 587 -32.74 4.57 21.27
N MET A 588 -31.62 4.07 20.72
CA MET A 588 -30.84 4.69 19.65
C MET A 588 -30.95 3.83 18.40
N THR A 589 -31.27 4.45 17.27
CA THR A 589 -31.30 3.71 16.00
C THR A 589 -29.85 3.44 15.53
N ALA A 590 -29.65 2.32 14.82
CA ALA A 590 -28.35 2.04 14.23
C ALA A 590 -27.91 3.09 13.20
N TYR A 591 -28.90 3.73 12.54
CA TYR A 591 -28.61 4.83 11.61
C TYR A 591 -28.06 6.05 12.36
N ASP A 592 -28.72 6.50 13.44
CA ASP A 592 -28.25 7.66 14.23
C ASP A 592 -26.87 7.40 14.86
N PHE A 593 -26.62 6.15 15.27
CA PHE A 593 -25.32 5.72 15.77
C PHE A 593 -24.24 5.85 14.71
N MET A 594 -24.41 5.24 13.53
CA MET A 594 -23.44 5.30 12.46
C MET A 594 -23.22 6.73 11.96
N TYR A 595 -24.33 7.51 11.86
CA TYR A 595 -24.25 8.91 11.48
C TYR A 595 -23.36 9.69 12.44
N SER A 596 -23.57 9.55 13.76
CA SER A 596 -22.73 10.25 14.76
C SER A 596 -21.28 9.80 14.72
N LYS A 597 -20.99 8.49 14.53
CA LYS A 597 -19.62 7.98 14.49
C LYS A 597 -18.84 8.43 13.23
N ILE A 598 -19.54 8.62 12.11
CA ILE A 598 -18.95 9.21 10.89
C ILE A 598 -18.80 10.71 11.06
N GLU A 599 -19.78 11.41 11.67
CA GLU A 599 -19.72 12.85 11.96
C GLU A 599 -18.54 13.19 12.86
N ASP A 600 -18.29 12.39 13.89
CA ASP A 600 -17.20 12.56 14.86
C ASP A 600 -15.86 11.98 14.37
N LEU A 601 -15.79 11.49 13.13
CA LEU A 601 -14.60 10.85 12.51
C LEU A 601 -14.03 9.66 13.31
N GLU A 602 -14.81 9.07 14.22
CA GLU A 602 -14.46 7.81 14.87
C GLU A 602 -14.49 6.65 13.86
N ILE A 603 -15.30 6.80 12.80
CA ILE A 603 -15.33 5.96 11.62
C ILE A 603 -15.01 6.86 10.42
N THR A 604 -13.90 6.60 9.76
CA THR A 604 -13.40 7.45 8.68
C THR A 604 -13.88 6.97 7.29
N PRO A 605 -13.97 7.88 6.30
CA PRO A 605 -14.28 7.50 4.92
C PRO A 605 -13.34 6.43 4.34
N GLY A 606 -12.05 6.52 4.66
CA GLY A 606 -11.03 5.55 4.25
C GLY A 606 -11.32 4.15 4.78
N GLN A 607 -11.70 4.01 6.06
CA GLN A 607 -12.10 2.73 6.65
C GLN A 607 -13.33 2.13 5.95
N LEU A 608 -14.32 2.94 5.63
CA LEU A 608 -15.52 2.46 4.96
C LEU A 608 -15.27 1.99 3.53
N GLY A 609 -14.33 2.60 2.81
CA GLY A 609 -14.07 2.25 1.41
C GLY A 609 -15.24 2.54 0.46
N LEU A 610 -16.21 3.34 0.90
CA LEU A 610 -17.38 3.74 0.10
C LEU A 610 -17.04 4.92 -0.82
N GLU A 611 -17.94 5.26 -1.74
CA GLU A 611 -17.78 6.40 -2.64
C GLU A 611 -18.45 7.67 -2.06
N PRO A 612 -17.65 8.72 -1.72
CA PRO A 612 -16.21 8.85 -1.89
C PRO A 612 -15.40 8.36 -0.68
N SER A 613 -14.30 7.65 -0.92
CA SER A 613 -13.34 7.27 0.14
C SER A 613 -11.92 7.78 -0.13
N THR A 614 -11.68 8.38 -1.28
CA THR A 614 -10.33 8.78 -1.71
C THR A 614 -10.30 10.19 -2.26
N GLY A 615 -9.18 10.86 -2.04
CA GLY A 615 -8.93 12.19 -2.59
C GLY A 615 -7.47 12.60 -2.54
N SER A 616 -7.16 13.74 -3.12
CA SER A 616 -5.80 14.28 -3.16
C SER A 616 -5.78 15.80 -3.22
N VAL A 617 -4.75 16.38 -2.58
CA VAL A 617 -4.47 17.82 -2.57
C VAL A 617 -3.00 18.01 -2.89
N VAL A 618 -2.69 18.77 -3.92
CA VAL A 618 -1.31 19.12 -4.29
C VAL A 618 -1.18 20.63 -4.31
N VAL A 619 -0.19 21.15 -3.58
CA VAL A 619 0.13 22.59 -3.50
C VAL A 619 1.56 22.79 -3.96
N THR A 620 1.77 23.75 -4.87
CA THR A 620 3.07 24.05 -5.50
C THR A 620 3.48 25.49 -5.24
N ASP A 621 4.77 25.74 -5.14
CA ASP A 621 5.34 27.08 -5.25
C ASP A 621 5.39 27.48 -6.74
N THR A 622 4.82 28.63 -7.09
CA THR A 622 4.68 29.07 -8.48
C THR A 622 5.99 29.53 -9.13
N LYS A 623 7.03 29.78 -8.34
CA LYS A 623 8.33 30.30 -8.76
C LYS A 623 9.40 29.23 -8.91
N THR A 624 9.17 28.06 -8.28
CA THR A 624 10.16 26.97 -8.23
C THR A 624 9.65 25.64 -8.74
N GLY A 625 8.34 25.40 -8.74
CA GLY A 625 7.74 24.09 -9.00
C GLY A 625 7.89 23.11 -7.83
N GLN A 626 8.45 23.54 -6.70
CA GLN A 626 8.54 22.72 -5.48
C GLN A 626 7.16 22.47 -4.89
N LEU A 627 6.94 21.27 -4.37
CA LEU A 627 5.70 20.89 -3.70
C LEU A 627 5.71 21.35 -2.25
N LEU A 628 4.72 22.12 -1.86
CA LEU A 628 4.49 22.53 -0.47
C LEU A 628 3.60 21.54 0.28
N ALA A 629 2.71 20.85 -0.43
CA ALA A 629 1.93 19.73 0.05
C ALA A 629 1.63 18.75 -1.09
N CYS A 630 1.57 17.45 -0.77
CA CYS A 630 1.22 16.37 -1.69
C CYS A 630 0.43 15.31 -0.92
N VAL A 631 -0.84 15.56 -0.73
CA VAL A 631 -1.73 14.70 0.07
C VAL A 631 -2.33 13.60 -0.81
N SER A 632 -2.23 12.38 -0.33
CA SER A 632 -2.99 11.22 -0.79
C SER A 632 -3.82 10.69 0.38
N TYR A 633 -5.13 10.66 0.25
CA TYR A 633 -6.06 10.11 1.25
C TYR A 633 -6.72 8.83 0.70
N PRO A 634 -6.87 7.78 1.52
CA PRO A 634 -6.36 7.65 2.88
C PRO A 634 -4.86 7.36 2.93
N GLY A 635 -4.28 7.62 4.09
CA GLY A 635 -2.92 7.21 4.42
C GLY A 635 -2.89 5.85 5.12
N TYR A 636 -1.69 5.39 5.46
CA TYR A 636 -1.47 4.15 6.21
C TYR A 636 -0.34 4.30 7.23
N ASP A 637 -0.23 3.37 8.17
CA ASP A 637 0.86 3.38 9.13
C ASP A 637 2.09 2.66 8.56
N ASN A 638 3.04 3.44 8.01
CA ASN A 638 4.27 2.91 7.46
C ASN A 638 5.27 2.42 8.52
N ASN A 639 5.08 2.70 9.82
CA ASN A 639 5.88 2.09 10.88
C ASN A 639 5.65 0.58 10.94
N ARG A 640 4.42 0.10 10.67
CA ARG A 640 4.11 -1.33 10.63
C ARG A 640 4.70 -2.07 9.42
N LEU A 641 5.10 -1.33 8.40
CA LEU A 641 5.75 -1.89 7.21
C LEU A 641 7.28 -1.74 7.26
N ALA A 642 7.78 -0.82 8.08
CA ALA A 642 9.19 -0.48 8.19
C ALA A 642 9.98 -1.52 9.01
N ASN A 643 11.27 -1.58 8.75
CA ASN A 643 12.23 -2.46 9.42
C ASN A 643 11.89 -3.95 9.23
N THR A 644 10.88 -4.45 9.94
CA THR A 644 10.30 -5.79 9.77
C THR A 644 8.83 -5.63 9.41
N MET A 645 8.46 -6.08 8.21
CA MET A 645 7.11 -5.91 7.68
C MET A 645 6.09 -6.74 8.47
N ASP A 646 5.01 -6.11 8.95
CA ASP A 646 3.82 -6.80 9.41
C ASP A 646 3.03 -7.33 8.21
N SER A 647 3.22 -8.60 7.89
CA SER A 647 2.62 -9.24 6.71
C SER A 647 1.08 -9.28 6.77
N GLY A 648 0.50 -9.39 7.96
CA GLY A 648 -0.96 -9.33 8.15
C GLY A 648 -1.51 -7.96 7.80
N TYR A 649 -0.89 -6.91 8.33
CA TYR A 649 -1.27 -5.54 8.01
C TYR A 649 -1.07 -5.19 6.53
N TYR A 650 0.04 -5.63 5.94
CA TYR A 650 0.29 -5.42 4.51
C TYR A 650 -0.79 -6.08 3.65
N THR A 651 -1.20 -7.31 3.99
CA THR A 651 -2.28 -8.02 3.29
C THR A 651 -3.61 -7.28 3.44
N LYS A 652 -3.92 -6.75 4.64
CA LYS A 652 -5.10 -5.91 4.87
C LYS A 652 -5.08 -4.68 3.97
N LEU A 653 -3.95 -3.96 3.88
CA LEU A 653 -3.82 -2.79 3.00
C LEU A 653 -3.96 -3.12 1.50
N LEU A 654 -3.53 -4.31 1.07
CA LEU A 654 -3.71 -4.78 -0.31
C LEU A 654 -5.17 -5.07 -0.67
N ASN A 655 -5.95 -5.54 0.30
CA ASN A 655 -7.36 -5.89 0.14
C ASN A 655 -8.30 -4.72 0.42
N ASP A 656 -7.80 -3.63 1.01
CA ASP A 656 -8.58 -2.45 1.38
C ASP A 656 -9.15 -1.77 0.12
N GLN A 657 -10.48 -1.58 0.09
CA GLN A 657 -11.18 -1.00 -1.05
C GLN A 657 -10.81 0.47 -1.30
N SER A 658 -10.37 1.18 -0.27
CA SER A 658 -9.84 2.54 -0.39
C SER A 658 -8.41 2.61 -0.94
N ALA A 659 -7.76 1.44 -1.12
CA ALA A 659 -6.42 1.27 -1.70
C ALA A 659 -5.36 2.24 -1.13
N PRO A 660 -5.08 2.24 0.19
CA PRO A 660 -4.21 3.24 0.82
C PRO A 660 -2.74 3.18 0.36
N LEU A 661 -2.29 2.05 -0.19
CA LEU A 661 -0.96 1.91 -0.81
C LEU A 661 -0.85 2.61 -2.16
N TYR A 662 -1.97 2.95 -2.79
CA TYR A 662 -2.02 3.63 -4.08
C TYR A 662 -2.00 5.14 -3.86
N ASN A 663 -1.00 5.83 -4.42
CA ASN A 663 -0.88 7.28 -4.24
C ASN A 663 -1.90 8.02 -5.12
N ASN A 664 -2.98 8.51 -4.50
CA ASN A 664 -4.05 9.21 -5.17
C ASN A 664 -3.62 10.56 -5.81
N ALA A 665 -2.51 11.17 -5.37
CA ALA A 665 -2.01 12.41 -5.92
C ALA A 665 -1.21 12.21 -7.22
N THR A 666 -0.40 11.14 -7.26
CA THR A 666 0.57 10.90 -8.34
C THR A 666 0.19 9.77 -9.29
N GLN A 667 -0.66 8.83 -8.87
CA GLN A 667 -0.94 7.63 -9.65
C GLN A 667 -2.38 7.56 -10.15
N GLU A 668 -3.36 8.01 -9.36
CA GLU A 668 -4.76 8.00 -9.79
C GLU A 668 -5.01 9.06 -10.85
N LYS A 669 -5.63 8.64 -11.95
CA LYS A 669 -5.95 9.50 -13.09
C LYS A 669 -7.45 9.66 -13.25
N THR A 670 -7.87 10.87 -13.59
CA THR A 670 -9.26 11.17 -13.96
C THR A 670 -9.30 12.15 -15.10
N ALA A 671 -10.42 12.20 -15.81
CA ALA A 671 -10.67 13.30 -16.73
C ALA A 671 -10.62 14.64 -15.97
N PRO A 672 -9.98 15.67 -16.49
CA PRO A 672 -9.85 16.98 -15.84
C PRO A 672 -11.15 17.78 -15.84
N GLY A 673 -12.13 17.41 -16.65
CA GLY A 673 -13.37 18.17 -16.82
C GLY A 673 -13.12 19.64 -17.09
N SER A 674 -13.95 20.49 -16.55
CA SER A 674 -13.89 21.95 -16.76
C SER A 674 -12.60 22.64 -16.30
N THR A 675 -11.74 21.97 -15.50
CA THR A 675 -10.42 22.51 -15.13
C THR A 675 -9.47 22.61 -16.35
N TYR A 676 -9.76 21.94 -17.45
CA TYR A 676 -9.01 21.99 -18.70
C TYR A 676 -9.32 23.21 -19.57
N LYS A 677 -10.47 23.86 -19.36
CA LYS A 677 -10.93 25.01 -20.17
C LYS A 677 -9.96 26.19 -20.24
N PRO A 678 -9.22 26.58 -19.18
CA PRO A 678 -8.21 27.63 -19.29
C PRO A 678 -7.12 27.30 -20.33
N LEU A 679 -6.66 26.06 -20.45
CA LEU A 679 -5.71 25.63 -21.50
C LEU A 679 -6.33 25.80 -22.88
N VAL A 680 -7.59 25.38 -23.06
CA VAL A 680 -8.31 25.48 -24.33
C VAL A 680 -8.54 26.95 -24.70
N ALA A 681 -8.75 27.84 -23.72
CA ALA A 681 -8.82 29.28 -23.94
C ALA A 681 -7.48 29.83 -24.44
N VAL A 682 -6.34 29.41 -23.83
CA VAL A 682 -5.01 29.77 -24.35
C VAL A 682 -4.83 29.30 -25.78
N ALA A 683 -5.20 28.07 -26.09
CA ALA A 683 -5.11 27.52 -27.45
C ALA A 683 -5.96 28.30 -28.43
N GLY A 684 -7.24 28.54 -28.13
CA GLY A 684 -8.17 29.23 -28.99
C GLY A 684 -7.78 30.69 -29.29
N LEU A 685 -7.26 31.41 -28.30
CA LEU A 685 -6.78 32.79 -28.43
C LEU A 685 -5.43 32.85 -29.18
N THR A 686 -4.56 31.87 -29.01
CA THR A 686 -3.22 31.87 -29.65
C THR A 686 -3.27 31.38 -31.08
N GLU A 687 -4.20 30.49 -31.45
CA GLU A 687 -4.44 30.04 -32.81
C GLU A 687 -5.37 30.98 -33.58
N ASP A 688 -5.74 32.14 -33.00
CA ASP A 688 -6.62 33.15 -33.60
C ASP A 688 -8.00 32.61 -34.05
N VAL A 689 -8.45 31.45 -33.46
CA VAL A 689 -9.80 30.91 -33.73
C VAL A 689 -10.88 31.63 -32.94
N ILE A 690 -10.47 32.35 -31.88
CA ILE A 690 -11.22 33.35 -31.15
C ILE A 690 -10.28 34.50 -30.77
N ASP A 691 -10.85 35.66 -30.46
CA ASP A 691 -10.19 36.76 -29.78
C ASP A 691 -10.96 37.17 -28.52
N THR A 692 -10.43 38.10 -27.72
CA THR A 692 -11.05 38.54 -26.46
C THR A 692 -12.41 39.24 -26.67
N SER A 693 -12.70 39.69 -27.91
CA SER A 693 -13.97 40.31 -28.30
C SER A 693 -14.94 39.34 -28.97
N THR A 694 -14.53 38.11 -29.20
CA THR A 694 -15.39 37.08 -29.83
C THR A 694 -16.48 36.63 -28.84
N TYR A 695 -17.74 36.82 -29.26
CA TYR A 695 -18.89 36.35 -28.50
C TYR A 695 -19.48 35.11 -29.16
N ILE A 696 -19.72 34.08 -28.35
CA ILE A 696 -20.38 32.81 -28.71
C ILE A 696 -21.66 32.67 -27.90
N SER A 697 -22.78 32.36 -28.54
CA SER A 697 -24.06 32.21 -27.86
C SER A 697 -24.24 30.79 -27.38
N CYS A 698 -24.51 30.64 -26.06
CA CYS A 698 -24.89 29.38 -25.47
C CYS A 698 -26.41 29.17 -25.59
N GLY A 699 -26.83 28.20 -26.38
CA GLY A 699 -28.23 27.76 -26.49
C GLY A 699 -28.55 26.51 -25.69
N GLY A 700 -27.57 25.99 -24.87
CA GLY A 700 -27.75 24.80 -24.09
C GLY A 700 -27.42 23.48 -24.80
N LEU A 701 -27.65 23.37 -26.11
CA LEU A 701 -27.40 22.17 -26.93
C LEU A 701 -26.47 22.53 -28.13
N TYR A 702 -25.43 21.72 -28.32
CA TYR A 702 -24.45 21.91 -29.40
C TYR A 702 -24.74 20.95 -30.56
N GLU A 703 -25.29 21.48 -31.68
CA GLU A 703 -25.84 20.69 -32.77
C GLU A 703 -24.88 20.44 -33.96
N LYS A 704 -23.63 20.94 -33.89
CA LYS A 704 -22.66 20.76 -34.98
C LYS A 704 -22.03 19.38 -35.07
N ILE A 705 -22.16 18.56 -34.00
CA ILE A 705 -21.69 17.18 -33.99
C ILE A 705 -22.78 16.23 -33.49
N SER A 706 -22.66 14.94 -33.75
CA SER A 706 -23.61 13.89 -33.32
C SER A 706 -22.88 12.79 -32.53
N PRO A 707 -23.43 12.35 -31.39
CA PRO A 707 -24.60 12.92 -30.70
C PRO A 707 -24.30 14.32 -30.17
N SER A 708 -25.34 15.19 -30.17
CA SER A 708 -25.22 16.59 -29.78
C SER A 708 -24.95 16.72 -28.26
N PRO A 709 -23.79 17.23 -27.81
CA PRO A 709 -23.51 17.39 -26.41
C PRO A 709 -24.23 18.62 -25.81
N ARG A 710 -24.48 18.56 -24.49
CA ARG A 710 -25.23 19.57 -23.75
C ARG A 710 -24.28 20.44 -22.92
N CYS A 711 -24.67 21.71 -22.75
CA CYS A 711 -24.11 22.52 -21.67
C CYS A 711 -24.72 22.07 -20.34
N TRP A 712 -23.97 22.17 -19.24
CA TRP A 712 -24.49 21.79 -17.92
C TRP A 712 -25.76 22.54 -17.50
N ILE A 713 -25.97 23.75 -18.02
CA ILE A 713 -27.17 24.57 -17.74
C ILE A 713 -28.42 24.13 -18.55
N TYR A 714 -28.32 23.18 -19.47
CA TYR A 714 -29.43 22.71 -20.28
C TYR A 714 -30.59 22.18 -19.39
N PRO A 715 -31.86 22.53 -19.67
CA PRO A 715 -32.40 23.22 -20.87
C PRO A 715 -32.29 24.74 -20.86
N GLY A 716 -31.65 25.35 -19.87
CA GLY A 716 -31.35 26.78 -19.81
C GLY A 716 -30.24 27.20 -20.79
N SER A 717 -29.80 28.43 -20.67
CA SER A 717 -28.71 28.99 -21.49
C SER A 717 -27.94 30.07 -20.74
N HIS A 718 -26.65 30.22 -21.02
CA HIS A 718 -25.81 31.32 -20.54
C HIS A 718 -25.96 32.62 -21.35
N GLY A 719 -26.64 32.58 -22.49
CA GLY A 719 -26.66 33.71 -23.44
C GLY A 719 -25.34 33.87 -24.18
N SER A 720 -24.99 35.10 -24.50
CA SER A 720 -23.79 35.42 -25.33
C SER A 720 -22.61 35.75 -24.43
N LEU A 721 -21.53 34.94 -24.53
CA LEU A 721 -20.35 34.99 -23.69
C LEU A 721 -19.09 35.26 -24.53
N ASN A 722 -18.14 36.00 -23.96
CA ASN A 722 -16.75 36.03 -24.44
C ASN A 722 -15.90 35.00 -23.62
N VAL A 723 -14.62 34.87 -23.96
CA VAL A 723 -13.74 33.85 -23.34
C VAL A 723 -13.64 33.99 -21.81
N THR A 724 -13.52 35.21 -21.29
CA THR A 724 -13.45 35.54 -19.86
C THR A 724 -14.72 35.10 -19.13
N SER A 725 -15.90 35.50 -19.63
CA SER A 725 -17.18 35.11 -19.06
C SER A 725 -17.50 33.62 -19.29
N ALA A 726 -16.98 33.01 -20.38
CA ALA A 726 -17.13 31.59 -20.61
C ALA A 726 -16.33 30.73 -19.58
N ILE A 727 -15.13 31.18 -19.18
CA ILE A 727 -14.38 30.54 -18.05
C ILE A 727 -15.13 30.73 -16.75
N GLN A 728 -15.61 31.98 -16.45
CA GLN A 728 -16.37 32.30 -15.26
C GLN A 728 -17.59 31.40 -15.06
N HIS A 729 -18.40 31.25 -16.11
CA HIS A 729 -19.62 30.44 -16.08
C HIS A 729 -19.41 28.98 -16.46
N SER A 730 -18.18 28.54 -16.65
CA SER A 730 -17.86 27.17 -17.08
C SER A 730 -18.67 26.69 -18.31
N CYS A 731 -18.94 27.56 -19.28
CA CYS A 731 -19.85 27.30 -20.39
C CYS A 731 -19.31 26.24 -21.35
N ASN A 732 -19.87 25.04 -21.35
CA ASN A 732 -19.49 23.96 -22.27
C ASN A 732 -19.67 24.36 -23.74
N MET A 733 -20.77 25.03 -24.08
CA MET A 733 -21.07 25.45 -25.46
C MET A 733 -19.98 26.35 -26.08
N PHE A 734 -19.43 27.26 -25.29
CA PHE A 734 -18.34 28.12 -25.74
C PHE A 734 -17.11 27.27 -26.10
N PHE A 735 -16.72 26.33 -25.21
CA PHE A 735 -15.55 25.51 -25.44
C PHE A 735 -15.76 24.39 -26.45
N TYR A 736 -16.98 23.87 -26.62
CA TYR A 736 -17.31 23.02 -27.78
C TYR A 736 -17.04 23.74 -29.10
N GLU A 737 -17.48 24.99 -29.19
CA GLU A 737 -17.25 25.79 -30.41
C GLU A 737 -15.76 26.08 -30.60
N VAL A 738 -14.98 26.35 -29.54
CA VAL A 738 -13.52 26.49 -29.65
C VAL A 738 -12.89 25.19 -30.16
N GLY A 739 -13.23 24.04 -29.55
CA GLY A 739 -12.73 22.73 -29.99
C GLY A 739 -13.08 22.39 -31.42
N TYR A 740 -14.28 22.75 -31.85
CA TYR A 740 -14.70 22.64 -33.27
C TYR A 740 -13.86 23.51 -34.18
N ARG A 741 -13.63 24.81 -33.83
CA ARG A 741 -12.86 25.75 -34.61
C ARG A 741 -11.39 25.38 -34.73
N LEU A 742 -10.80 24.78 -33.70
CA LEU A 742 -9.42 24.24 -33.73
C LEU A 742 -9.27 23.10 -34.75
N GLY A 743 -10.36 22.39 -35.07
CA GLY A 743 -10.40 21.40 -36.16
C GLY A 743 -10.70 21.95 -37.54
N LEU A 744 -10.83 23.26 -37.71
CA LEU A 744 -11.02 23.91 -39.02
C LEU A 744 -9.69 24.39 -39.58
N THR A 745 -9.49 24.25 -40.89
CA THR A 745 -8.33 24.84 -41.59
C THR A 745 -8.43 26.37 -41.62
N ASN A 746 -7.28 27.09 -41.65
CA ASN A 746 -7.21 28.55 -41.71
C ASN A 746 -7.99 29.17 -42.90
N GLN A 747 -8.11 28.43 -44.02
CA GLN A 747 -8.88 28.84 -45.18
C GLN A 747 -10.40 28.81 -44.95
N MET A 748 -10.85 28.00 -43.99
CA MET A 748 -12.27 27.84 -43.66
C MET A 748 -12.71 28.82 -42.56
N LEU A 749 -11.81 29.21 -41.67
CA LEU A 749 -12.05 30.24 -40.65
C LEU A 749 -12.36 31.59 -41.33
N SER A 750 -11.71 31.88 -42.47
CA SER A 750 -11.94 33.10 -43.25
C SER A 750 -13.27 33.08 -44.08
N ASN A 751 -13.85 31.91 -44.31
CA ASN A 751 -15.07 31.66 -45.11
C ASN A 751 -16.28 31.26 -44.26
N ALA A 752 -16.48 31.77 -43.06
CA ALA A 752 -17.53 31.43 -42.11
C ALA A 752 -19.01 31.44 -42.60
N LYS A 753 -19.25 31.33 -43.88
CA LYS A 753 -20.56 31.25 -44.57
C LYS A 753 -20.83 29.99 -45.36
N SER A 754 -19.90 29.03 -45.44
CA SER A 754 -20.12 27.78 -46.19
C SER A 754 -20.06 26.57 -45.27
N SER A 755 -21.20 25.91 -45.22
CA SER A 755 -21.52 24.57 -44.69
C SER A 755 -20.33 23.62 -44.49
N GLU A 756 -20.24 23.07 -43.27
CA GLU A 756 -19.98 21.69 -42.83
C GLU A 756 -18.90 20.79 -43.49
N SER A 757 -18.23 21.15 -44.55
CA SER A 757 -17.33 20.23 -45.28
C SER A 757 -15.84 20.45 -45.00
N GLY A 758 -15.43 20.59 -43.73
CA GLY A 758 -14.02 20.86 -43.45
C GLY A 758 -13.59 20.73 -41.98
N TYR A 759 -14.44 20.31 -41.11
CA TYR A 759 -14.08 19.98 -39.73
C TYR A 759 -13.36 18.63 -39.71
N SER A 760 -12.20 18.60 -39.06
CA SER A 760 -11.46 17.40 -38.71
C SER A 760 -11.25 17.34 -37.16
N SER A 761 -11.82 16.35 -36.54
CA SER A 761 -11.59 16.10 -35.11
C SER A 761 -10.12 15.82 -34.83
N ASP A 762 -9.44 15.05 -35.67
CA ASP A 762 -8.03 14.72 -35.52
C ASP A 762 -7.15 15.97 -35.50
N GLN A 763 -7.38 16.92 -36.41
CA GLN A 763 -6.65 18.19 -36.45
C GLN A 763 -6.90 19.02 -35.20
N GLY A 764 -8.15 19.02 -34.67
CA GLY A 764 -8.49 19.67 -33.42
C GLY A 764 -7.78 19.02 -32.22
N CYS A 765 -7.73 17.70 -32.19
CA CYS A 765 -6.99 16.95 -31.20
C CYS A 765 -5.47 17.17 -31.28
N GLU A 766 -4.88 17.21 -32.49
CA GLU A 766 -3.46 17.57 -32.70
C GLU A 766 -3.14 18.96 -32.15
N THR A 767 -4.03 19.93 -32.34
CA THR A 767 -3.85 21.26 -31.78
C THR A 767 -3.95 21.25 -30.26
N LEU A 768 -4.93 20.54 -29.68
CA LEU A 768 -5.03 20.37 -28.21
C LEU A 768 -3.80 19.66 -27.63
N LEU A 769 -3.29 18.62 -28.28
CA LEU A 769 -2.05 17.93 -27.92
C LEU A 769 -0.83 18.88 -27.93
N LYS A 770 -0.73 19.77 -28.93
CA LYS A 770 0.32 20.78 -28.98
C LYS A 770 0.30 21.64 -27.72
N TYR A 771 -0.85 22.16 -27.30
CA TYR A 771 -0.96 23.00 -26.10
C TYR A 771 -0.82 22.18 -24.82
N ALA A 772 -1.39 20.98 -24.75
CA ALA A 772 -1.15 20.05 -23.63
C ALA A 772 0.35 19.77 -23.45
N THR A 773 1.09 19.58 -24.56
CA THR A 773 2.55 19.42 -24.55
C THR A 773 3.26 20.67 -24.04
N MET A 774 2.84 21.87 -24.49
CA MET A 774 3.41 23.12 -24.01
C MET A 774 3.28 23.28 -22.50
N PHE A 775 2.15 22.88 -21.92
CA PHE A 775 1.89 22.87 -20.49
C PHE A 775 2.46 21.63 -19.75
N GLY A 776 3.14 20.72 -20.45
CA GLY A 776 3.73 19.52 -19.87
C GLY A 776 2.74 18.40 -19.56
N LEU A 777 1.47 18.47 -20.00
CA LEU A 777 0.44 17.48 -19.74
C LEU A 777 0.56 16.19 -20.59
N ASN A 778 1.57 16.07 -21.42
CA ASN A 778 1.85 14.87 -22.21
C ASN A 778 2.91 13.94 -21.59
N GLN A 779 3.42 14.28 -20.43
CA GLN A 779 4.46 13.50 -19.72
C GLN A 779 4.33 13.65 -18.20
N THR A 780 4.96 12.75 -17.47
CA THR A 780 5.07 12.80 -16.00
C THR A 780 5.69 14.10 -15.53
N THR A 781 5.44 14.45 -14.26
CA THR A 781 5.87 15.73 -13.70
C THR A 781 7.35 15.77 -13.31
N GLY A 782 8.02 14.63 -13.24
CA GLY A 782 9.41 14.52 -12.77
C GLY A 782 9.54 14.38 -11.26
N ILE A 783 8.44 14.32 -10.54
CA ILE A 783 8.43 14.07 -9.08
C ILE A 783 9.20 12.79 -8.73
N GLU A 784 9.90 12.78 -7.59
CA GLU A 784 10.85 11.72 -7.21
C GLU A 784 10.20 10.41 -6.75
N ILE A 785 8.87 10.33 -6.71
CA ILE A 785 8.09 9.14 -6.36
C ILE A 785 7.31 8.61 -7.57
N PRO A 786 6.82 7.36 -7.55
CA PRO A 786 6.09 6.79 -8.68
C PRO A 786 4.91 7.63 -9.13
N GLU A 787 4.81 7.87 -10.44
CA GLU A 787 3.76 8.66 -11.07
C GLU A 787 3.23 7.95 -12.32
N SER A 788 1.90 7.99 -12.50
CA SER A 788 1.24 7.46 -13.69
C SER A 788 1.42 8.39 -14.89
N SER A 789 1.68 7.80 -16.07
CA SER A 789 1.75 8.57 -17.32
C SER A 789 0.40 9.19 -17.66
N PRO A 790 0.37 10.48 -18.06
CA PRO A 790 -0.86 11.14 -18.47
C PRO A 790 -1.37 10.61 -19.81
N GLN A 791 -2.63 10.91 -20.09
CA GLN A 791 -3.22 10.66 -21.40
C GLN A 791 -3.87 11.95 -21.91
N VAL A 792 -3.38 12.45 -23.03
CA VAL A 792 -4.02 13.55 -23.77
C VAL A 792 -5.02 12.92 -24.73
N SER A 793 -6.20 13.51 -24.84
CA SER A 793 -7.25 12.98 -25.73
C SER A 793 -6.84 13.07 -27.19
N ASP A 794 -7.04 11.96 -27.88
CA ASP A 794 -6.80 11.76 -29.33
C ASP A 794 -8.10 11.63 -30.14
N GLN A 795 -9.25 11.78 -29.46
CA GLN A 795 -10.57 11.59 -30.05
C GLN A 795 -11.49 12.74 -29.67
N ASP A 796 -12.40 13.09 -30.59
CA ASP A 796 -13.47 14.07 -30.35
C ASP A 796 -12.96 15.42 -29.78
N SER A 797 -12.35 16.24 -30.63
CA SER A 797 -11.81 17.54 -30.22
C SER A 797 -12.83 18.46 -29.54
N VAL A 798 -14.11 18.29 -29.83
CA VAL A 798 -15.21 19.09 -29.26
C VAL A 798 -15.40 18.73 -27.80
N ARG A 799 -15.54 17.41 -27.46
CA ARG A 799 -15.69 16.97 -26.06
C ARG A 799 -14.35 17.08 -25.30
N SER A 800 -13.23 16.86 -25.97
CA SER A 800 -11.91 17.06 -25.41
C SER A 800 -11.63 18.49 -24.96
N ALA A 801 -12.22 19.49 -25.65
CA ALA A 801 -12.09 20.90 -25.28
C ALA A 801 -12.74 21.29 -23.95
N ILE A 802 -13.57 20.43 -23.37
CA ILE A 802 -14.08 20.61 -22.01
C ILE A 802 -13.43 19.65 -21.01
N GLY A 803 -12.33 19.01 -21.38
CA GLY A 803 -11.60 18.07 -20.54
C GLY A 803 -12.23 16.68 -20.43
N GLN A 804 -13.12 16.34 -21.35
CA GLN A 804 -13.69 15.00 -21.53
C GLN A 804 -12.94 14.25 -22.66
N GLY A 805 -13.57 13.32 -23.34
CA GLY A 805 -12.89 12.44 -24.31
C GLY A 805 -12.05 11.41 -23.57
N THR A 806 -10.83 11.15 -24.08
CA THR A 806 -9.88 10.22 -23.45
C THR A 806 -8.83 10.93 -22.58
N ASN A 807 -9.01 12.22 -22.25
CA ASN A 807 -8.15 12.96 -21.34
C ASN A 807 -8.13 12.31 -19.95
N ASN A 808 -6.91 12.08 -19.40
CA ASN A 808 -6.77 11.42 -18.11
C ASN A 808 -5.47 11.85 -17.43
N TYR A 809 -5.58 12.56 -16.28
CA TYR A 809 -4.44 13.19 -15.59
C TYR A 809 -4.45 12.94 -14.10
N THR A 810 -3.25 12.93 -13.50
CA THR A 810 -3.07 12.93 -12.05
C THR A 810 -3.25 14.33 -11.47
N THR A 811 -3.41 14.41 -10.14
CA THR A 811 -3.51 15.70 -9.46
C THR A 811 -2.19 16.49 -9.52
N THR A 812 -1.04 15.81 -9.49
CA THR A 812 0.29 16.44 -9.70
C THR A 812 0.42 17.07 -11.10
N GLN A 813 -0.07 16.40 -12.14
CA GLN A 813 -0.06 16.94 -13.50
C GLN A 813 -0.95 18.18 -13.63
N LEU A 814 -2.13 18.16 -12.97
CA LEU A 814 -3.00 19.35 -12.92
C LEU A 814 -2.39 20.49 -12.11
N ALA A 815 -1.69 20.19 -11.01
CA ALA A 815 -0.96 21.20 -10.23
C ALA A 815 0.15 21.86 -11.05
N ARG A 816 0.96 21.08 -11.79
CA ARG A 816 1.98 21.62 -12.72
C ARG A 816 1.36 22.55 -13.75
N TYR A 817 0.27 22.12 -14.37
CA TYR A 817 -0.44 22.88 -15.37
C TYR A 817 -0.97 24.21 -14.82
N VAL A 818 -1.65 24.22 -13.66
CA VAL A 818 -2.17 25.44 -13.09
C VAL A 818 -1.06 26.37 -12.59
N THR A 819 0.07 25.82 -12.12
CA THR A 819 1.29 26.59 -11.82
C THR A 819 1.77 27.36 -13.03
N ALA A 820 1.80 26.70 -14.20
CA ALA A 820 2.20 27.36 -15.45
C ALA A 820 1.19 28.45 -15.91
N ILE A 821 -0.10 28.33 -15.59
CA ILE A 821 -1.06 29.41 -15.82
C ILE A 821 -0.79 30.58 -14.85
N ALA A 822 -0.57 30.29 -13.57
CA ALA A 822 -0.34 31.29 -12.55
C ALA A 822 0.88 32.17 -12.88
N ASN A 823 1.99 31.56 -13.26
CA ASN A 823 3.26 32.25 -13.58
C ASN A 823 3.42 32.69 -15.06
N ARG A 824 2.35 32.56 -15.86
CA ARG A 824 2.29 32.98 -17.27
C ARG A 824 3.28 32.26 -18.20
N GLY A 825 3.41 30.94 -17.99
CA GLY A 825 4.03 30.06 -18.97
C GLY A 825 5.35 29.42 -18.60
N THR A 826 5.86 29.58 -17.38
CA THR A 826 6.98 28.78 -16.91
C THR A 826 6.48 27.44 -16.43
N VAL A 827 6.86 26.36 -17.10
CA VAL A 827 6.49 24.98 -16.76
C VAL A 827 7.67 24.32 -16.05
N TYR A 828 7.49 23.95 -14.79
CA TYR A 828 8.52 23.27 -14.01
C TYR A 828 8.34 21.76 -14.03
N ASN A 829 9.44 21.02 -13.92
CA ASN A 829 9.36 19.71 -13.31
C ASN A 829 9.08 19.91 -11.82
N LEU A 830 8.17 19.09 -11.26
CA LEU A 830 7.85 19.18 -9.84
C LEU A 830 8.89 18.44 -9.01
N SER A 831 9.15 18.92 -7.80
CA SER A 831 10.09 18.28 -6.87
C SER A 831 9.59 18.34 -5.44
N LEU A 832 9.85 17.24 -4.71
CA LEU A 832 9.69 17.14 -3.25
C LEU A 832 10.94 17.55 -2.49
N LEU A 833 12.05 17.77 -3.20
CA LEU A 833 13.38 17.95 -2.59
C LEU A 833 13.78 19.43 -2.55
N ASP A 834 14.38 19.82 -1.44
CA ASP A 834 14.97 21.14 -1.24
C ASP A 834 16.49 21.06 -1.21
N HIS A 835 17.06 20.42 -0.19
CA HIS A 835 18.52 20.24 -0.09
C HIS A 835 18.90 19.00 0.73
N VAL A 836 20.19 18.68 0.71
CA VAL A 836 20.80 17.58 1.48
C VAL A 836 21.88 18.13 2.37
N GLU A 837 21.85 17.79 3.65
CA GLU A 837 22.88 18.12 4.63
C GLU A 837 23.67 16.88 5.07
N ASN A 838 24.95 17.05 5.30
CA ASN A 838 25.71 16.01 5.98
C ASN A 838 25.49 16.10 7.51
N LYS A 839 26.03 15.12 8.24
CA LYS A 839 25.88 15.03 9.70
C LYS A 839 26.38 16.28 10.47
N ASP A 840 27.26 17.09 9.86
CA ASP A 840 27.80 18.32 10.46
C ASP A 840 26.90 19.55 10.18
N GLY A 841 25.74 19.37 9.55
CA GLY A 841 24.81 20.43 9.16
C GLY A 841 25.31 21.25 7.97
N LYS A 842 26.21 20.68 7.15
CA LYS A 842 26.68 21.34 5.94
C LYS A 842 25.88 20.86 4.74
N VAL A 843 25.26 21.81 4.02
CA VAL A 843 24.62 21.54 2.75
C VAL A 843 25.63 20.95 1.75
N THR A 844 25.31 19.78 1.24
CA THR A 844 26.11 19.02 0.27
C THR A 844 25.52 19.05 -1.13
N LYS A 845 24.20 19.22 -1.23
CA LYS A 845 23.45 19.32 -2.49
C LYS A 845 22.24 20.21 -2.30
N THR A 846 21.96 21.08 -3.26
CA THR A 846 20.71 21.87 -3.35
C THR A 846 20.01 21.46 -4.64
N TYR A 847 18.69 21.42 -4.59
CA TYR A 847 17.85 21.14 -5.76
C TYR A 847 17.28 22.45 -6.29
N GLU A 848 17.86 22.92 -7.39
CA GLU A 848 17.44 24.16 -8.04
C GLU A 848 16.14 23.90 -8.83
N PRO A 849 15.31 24.95 -9.05
CA PRO A 849 14.12 24.85 -9.89
C PRO A 849 14.46 24.30 -11.29
N ASP A 850 13.80 23.23 -11.69
CA ASP A 850 13.99 22.60 -13.00
C ASP A 850 12.90 23.02 -13.98
N VAL A 851 13.24 23.90 -14.93
CA VAL A 851 12.32 24.43 -15.94
C VAL A 851 12.22 23.42 -17.08
N LEU A 852 11.09 22.74 -17.18
CA LEU A 852 10.78 21.84 -18.29
C LEU A 852 10.60 22.60 -19.61
N ASN A 853 9.83 23.68 -19.57
CA ASN A 853 9.49 24.48 -20.74
C ASN A 853 9.16 25.93 -20.37
N GLN A 854 9.44 26.84 -21.29
CA GLN A 854 8.95 28.22 -21.27
C GLN A 854 7.97 28.38 -22.41
N ILE A 855 6.69 28.59 -22.11
CA ILE A 855 5.66 28.75 -23.12
C ILE A 855 5.87 30.08 -23.85
N GLU A 856 6.28 30.00 -25.12
CA GLU A 856 6.49 31.14 -26.01
C GLU A 856 5.30 31.32 -26.94
N GLY A 857 5.15 32.53 -27.50
CA GLY A 857 4.14 32.85 -28.51
C GLY A 857 2.74 33.15 -27.96
N VAL A 858 2.52 33.02 -26.63
CA VAL A 858 1.25 33.41 -26.00
C VAL A 858 1.31 34.88 -25.57
N SER A 859 0.34 35.68 -26.06
CA SER A 859 0.32 37.12 -25.79
C SER A 859 -0.02 37.45 -24.35
N GLY A 860 0.44 38.62 -23.85
CA GLY A 860 0.03 39.12 -22.52
C GLY A 860 -1.50 39.26 -22.39
N ASN A 861 -2.19 39.68 -23.44
CA ASN A 861 -3.65 39.78 -23.46
C ASN A 861 -4.34 38.40 -23.31
N THR A 862 -3.73 37.35 -23.87
CA THR A 862 -4.22 35.99 -23.72
C THR A 862 -4.15 35.55 -22.26
N TRP A 863 -3.00 35.74 -21.59
CA TRP A 863 -2.84 35.46 -20.16
C TRP A 863 -3.81 36.27 -19.31
N ASP A 864 -3.93 37.59 -19.59
CA ASP A 864 -4.84 38.45 -18.85
C ASP A 864 -6.31 38.03 -18.97
N ALA A 865 -6.74 37.60 -20.17
CA ALA A 865 -8.11 37.14 -20.39
C ALA A 865 -8.42 35.84 -19.61
N VAL A 866 -7.46 34.88 -19.65
CA VAL A 866 -7.62 33.61 -18.97
C VAL A 866 -7.58 33.78 -17.45
N GLN A 867 -6.59 34.50 -16.90
CA GLN A 867 -6.46 34.75 -15.47
C GLN A 867 -7.64 35.60 -14.94
N SER A 868 -8.15 36.57 -15.70
CA SER A 868 -9.36 37.33 -15.36
C SER A 868 -10.60 36.42 -15.29
N GLY A 869 -10.71 35.45 -16.20
CA GLY A 869 -11.78 34.46 -16.18
C GLY A 869 -11.72 33.60 -14.93
N MET A 870 -10.54 33.10 -14.58
CA MET A 870 -10.33 32.32 -13.36
C MET A 870 -10.56 33.14 -12.08
N ARG A 871 -10.19 34.44 -12.10
CA ARG A 871 -10.51 35.35 -10.98
C ARG A 871 -12.02 35.55 -10.86
N ALA A 872 -12.73 35.71 -11.98
CA ALA A 872 -14.17 35.88 -12.00
C ALA A 872 -14.93 34.67 -11.44
N VAL A 873 -14.46 33.46 -11.62
CA VAL A 873 -15.03 32.25 -10.97
C VAL A 873 -15.10 32.46 -9.46
N VAL A 874 -14.01 32.89 -8.84
CA VAL A 874 -13.92 33.08 -7.39
C VAL A 874 -14.74 34.29 -6.91
N THR A 875 -14.66 35.43 -7.62
CA THR A 875 -15.33 36.68 -7.18
C THR A 875 -16.83 36.67 -7.36
N SER A 876 -17.37 35.83 -8.23
CA SER A 876 -18.81 35.74 -8.49
C SER A 876 -19.54 34.68 -7.65
N ASN A 877 -18.82 33.83 -6.91
CA ASN A 877 -19.40 32.74 -6.16
C ASN A 877 -19.29 32.96 -4.66
N SER A 878 -20.44 32.86 -3.95
CA SER A 878 -20.56 33.05 -2.49
C SER A 878 -19.72 32.05 -1.67
N THR A 879 -19.39 30.88 -2.22
CA THR A 879 -18.50 29.90 -1.58
C THR A 879 -17.19 30.52 -1.09
N TYR A 880 -16.68 31.50 -1.85
CA TYR A 880 -15.40 32.14 -1.54
C TYR A 880 -15.53 33.43 -0.74
N SER A 881 -16.71 33.78 -0.24
CA SER A 881 -16.95 35.03 0.50
C SER A 881 -16.12 35.16 1.78
N SER A 882 -15.68 34.04 2.36
CA SER A 882 -14.86 33.98 3.59
C SER A 882 -13.35 34.13 3.37
N LEU A 883 -12.88 34.34 2.14
CA LEU A 883 -11.45 34.52 1.82
C LEU A 883 -10.84 35.79 2.44
N GLY A 884 -11.66 36.72 2.93
CA GLY A 884 -11.15 37.95 3.51
C GLY A 884 -10.40 38.82 2.50
N ASN A 885 -9.13 39.13 2.79
CA ASN A 885 -8.27 39.93 1.91
C ASN A 885 -7.50 39.08 0.88
N ILE A 886 -7.63 37.75 0.90
CA ILE A 886 -6.91 36.87 0.00
C ILE A 886 -7.51 36.98 -1.40
N THR A 887 -6.66 37.32 -2.37
CA THR A 887 -7.07 37.31 -3.77
C THR A 887 -6.73 35.93 -4.35
N MET A 888 -7.74 35.19 -4.78
CA MET A 888 -7.57 33.85 -5.35
C MET A 888 -8.21 33.77 -6.73
N SER A 889 -7.59 33.06 -7.64
CA SER A 889 -8.13 32.68 -8.95
C SER A 889 -8.26 31.16 -9.02
N GLY A 890 -9.29 30.63 -9.66
CA GLY A 890 -9.48 29.19 -9.75
C GLY A 890 -10.42 28.76 -10.84
N LYS A 891 -10.53 27.46 -11.03
CA LYS A 891 -11.48 26.81 -11.94
C LYS A 891 -11.99 25.52 -11.32
N THR A 892 -13.29 25.44 -11.22
CA THR A 892 -14.03 24.24 -10.82
C THR A 892 -14.09 23.23 -11.95
N GLY A 893 -14.19 21.95 -11.64
CA GLY A 893 -14.38 20.87 -12.59
C GLY A 893 -15.21 19.75 -12.02
N THR A 894 -16.20 19.31 -12.79
CA THR A 894 -16.95 18.08 -12.55
C THR A 894 -16.69 17.17 -13.72
N ALA A 895 -16.26 15.95 -13.46
CA ALA A 895 -15.93 14.98 -14.50
C ALA A 895 -16.76 13.71 -14.34
N GLN A 896 -17.70 13.53 -15.28
CA GLN A 896 -18.55 12.35 -15.33
C GLN A 896 -17.82 11.17 -15.97
N GLN A 897 -17.90 9.99 -15.33
CA GLN A 897 -17.43 8.73 -15.91
C GLN A 897 -18.58 7.76 -16.17
N SER A 898 -19.61 7.76 -15.34
CA SER A 898 -20.75 6.86 -15.39
C SER A 898 -21.96 7.54 -14.75
N THR A 899 -23.17 7.08 -15.07
CA THR A 899 -24.39 7.50 -14.37
C THR A 899 -24.65 6.69 -13.09
N THR A 900 -23.95 5.58 -12.91
CA THR A 900 -24.11 4.70 -11.74
C THR A 900 -23.12 4.97 -10.61
N HIS A 901 -22.16 5.87 -10.85
CA HIS A 901 -21.18 6.33 -9.87
C HIS A 901 -21.24 7.85 -9.75
N PRO A 902 -20.97 8.41 -8.57
CA PRO A 902 -20.86 9.86 -8.41
C PRO A 902 -19.77 10.47 -9.30
N ASP A 903 -19.99 11.69 -9.72
CA ASP A 903 -19.02 12.43 -10.53
C ASP A 903 -17.76 12.79 -9.71
N HIS A 904 -16.62 12.97 -10.38
CA HIS A 904 -15.40 13.42 -9.73
C HIS A 904 -15.46 14.94 -9.51
N GLY A 905 -15.20 15.36 -8.27
CA GLY A 905 -15.05 16.78 -7.94
C GLY A 905 -13.61 17.25 -8.08
N LEU A 906 -13.38 18.33 -8.82
CA LEU A 906 -12.06 18.93 -9.04
C LEU A 906 -12.09 20.44 -8.80
N PHE A 907 -10.95 20.96 -8.30
CA PHE A 907 -10.70 22.40 -8.25
C PHE A 907 -9.21 22.68 -8.44
N VAL A 908 -8.89 23.59 -9.35
CA VAL A 908 -7.53 24.08 -9.54
C VAL A 908 -7.50 25.58 -9.32
N GLY A 909 -6.44 26.10 -8.70
CA GLY A 909 -6.37 27.53 -8.43
C GLY A 909 -4.98 27.98 -8.02
N TYR A 910 -4.87 29.28 -7.77
CA TYR A 910 -3.66 29.92 -7.29
C TYR A 910 -3.97 31.19 -6.51
N ALA A 911 -3.05 31.60 -5.66
CA ALA A 911 -3.15 32.80 -4.84
C ALA A 911 -1.74 33.39 -4.56
N PRO A 912 -1.62 34.73 -4.39
CA PRO A 912 -2.60 35.75 -4.74
C PRO A 912 -2.86 35.82 -6.25
N SER A 913 -3.96 36.40 -6.68
CA SER A 913 -4.30 36.49 -8.11
C SER A 913 -3.34 37.35 -8.93
N ASP A 914 -2.79 38.42 -8.33
CA ASP A 914 -2.00 39.43 -9.02
C ASP A 914 -0.48 39.09 -9.03
N ASP A 915 0.03 38.47 -7.97
CA ASP A 915 1.42 37.98 -7.85
C ASP A 915 1.37 36.60 -7.24
N PRO A 916 1.09 35.55 -8.02
CA PRO A 916 0.92 34.20 -7.54
C PRO A 916 2.15 33.67 -6.81
N GLU A 917 1.95 33.20 -5.57
CA GLU A 917 2.97 32.55 -4.75
C GLU A 917 2.76 31.04 -4.73
N VAL A 918 1.49 30.62 -4.59
CA VAL A 918 1.12 29.21 -4.54
C VAL A 918 0.06 28.87 -5.58
N ALA A 919 0.15 27.67 -6.13
CA ALA A 919 -0.90 27.09 -6.95
C ALA A 919 -1.29 25.72 -6.37
N PHE A 920 -2.49 25.27 -6.67
CA PHE A 920 -2.98 24.01 -6.13
C PHE A 920 -3.93 23.29 -7.08
N ALA A 921 -3.98 21.97 -6.94
CA ALA A 921 -4.99 21.11 -7.54
C ALA A 921 -5.56 20.18 -6.45
N ILE A 922 -6.87 20.08 -6.44
CA ILE A 922 -7.63 19.27 -5.48
C ILE A 922 -8.56 18.37 -6.26
N ARG A 923 -8.59 17.09 -5.89
CA ARG A 923 -9.47 16.11 -6.48
C ARG A 923 -10.10 15.22 -5.42
N ILE A 924 -11.42 15.02 -5.52
CA ILE A 924 -12.17 14.02 -4.79
C ILE A 924 -12.76 13.05 -5.83
N LYS A 925 -12.27 11.81 -5.81
CA LYS A 925 -12.79 10.76 -6.68
C LYS A 925 -14.21 10.42 -6.24
N ASN A 926 -15.15 10.37 -7.19
CA ASN A 926 -16.57 10.16 -6.91
C ASN A 926 -17.12 11.14 -5.85
N GLY A 927 -16.65 12.39 -5.93
CA GLY A 927 -16.92 13.44 -4.93
C GLY A 927 -18.21 14.21 -5.16
N TYR A 928 -19.07 13.73 -6.04
CA TYR A 928 -20.38 14.31 -6.42
C TYR A 928 -20.28 15.65 -7.15
N GLU A 929 -19.72 16.67 -6.52
CA GLU A 929 -19.74 18.04 -7.03
C GLU A 929 -18.38 18.75 -6.86
N SER A 930 -18.10 19.72 -7.69
CA SER A 930 -16.90 20.57 -7.60
C SER A 930 -16.95 21.57 -6.43
N LEU A 931 -18.08 21.72 -5.77
CA LEU A 931 -18.23 22.56 -4.59
C LEU A 931 -17.28 22.12 -3.46
N TYR A 932 -17.21 20.82 -3.19
CA TYR A 932 -16.41 20.29 -2.08
C TYR A 932 -14.91 20.55 -2.21
N PRO A 933 -14.25 20.24 -3.34
CA PRO A 933 -12.83 20.62 -3.52
C PRO A 933 -12.64 22.14 -3.55
N SER A 934 -13.64 22.92 -3.96
CA SER A 934 -13.59 24.39 -3.90
C SER A 934 -13.56 24.92 -2.46
N GLU A 935 -14.35 24.34 -1.57
CA GLU A 935 -14.35 24.67 -0.14
C GLU A 935 -13.00 24.30 0.49
N ILE A 936 -12.44 23.12 0.17
CA ILE A 936 -11.09 22.75 0.63
C ILE A 936 -10.07 23.80 0.16
N GLY A 937 -10.08 24.17 -1.12
CA GLY A 937 -9.15 25.17 -1.67
C GLY A 937 -9.28 26.54 -1.01
N ARG A 938 -10.51 27.01 -0.74
CA ARG A 938 -10.79 28.23 0.01
C ARG A 938 -10.19 28.17 1.42
N ASP A 939 -10.49 27.13 2.16
CA ASP A 939 -10.11 27.00 3.56
C ASP A 939 -8.61 26.75 3.72
N LEU A 940 -8.00 25.99 2.82
CA LEU A 940 -6.55 25.80 2.78
C LEU A 940 -5.80 27.11 2.52
N MET A 941 -6.32 27.99 1.63
CA MET A 941 -5.71 29.31 1.39
C MET A 941 -5.88 30.23 2.59
N ARG A 942 -7.02 30.19 3.30
CA ARG A 942 -7.22 30.92 4.55
C ARG A 942 -6.21 30.51 5.62
N TYR A 943 -5.95 29.21 5.73
CA TYR A 943 -4.94 28.68 6.65
C TYR A 943 -3.52 29.10 6.22
N TYR A 944 -3.17 28.90 4.96
CA TYR A 944 -1.84 29.22 4.44
C TYR A 944 -1.44 30.66 4.64
N TYR A 945 -2.37 31.61 4.44
CA TYR A 945 -2.14 33.04 4.65
C TYR A 945 -2.42 33.53 6.08
N GLY A 946 -2.72 32.63 7.03
CA GLY A 946 -2.89 32.95 8.45
C GLY A 946 -4.17 33.71 8.80
N GLU A 947 -5.20 33.67 7.93
CA GLU A 947 -6.53 34.24 8.20
C GLU A 947 -7.37 33.35 9.15
N THR A 948 -6.97 32.11 9.36
CA THR A 948 -7.57 31.17 10.31
C THR A 948 -6.50 30.25 10.88
N SER A 949 -6.66 29.84 12.13
CA SER A 949 -5.79 28.82 12.74
C SER A 949 -6.23 27.40 12.33
N ARG A 950 -5.34 26.43 12.55
CA ARG A 950 -5.67 25.02 12.30
C ARG A 950 -6.84 24.56 13.17
N ASP A 951 -6.86 24.92 14.46
CA ASP A 951 -7.89 24.51 15.42
C ASP A 951 -9.27 25.14 15.14
N GLU A 952 -9.30 26.31 14.45
CA GLU A 952 -10.56 26.89 13.97
C GLU A 952 -11.03 26.25 12.67
N LEU A 953 -10.11 25.69 11.88
CA LEU A 953 -10.38 25.13 10.58
C LEU A 953 -10.75 23.64 10.66
N ILE A 954 -9.99 22.89 11.45
CA ILE A 954 -10.18 21.45 11.67
C ILE A 954 -10.94 21.27 12.98
N THR A 955 -12.20 20.93 12.86
CA THR A 955 -13.10 20.84 14.02
C THR A 955 -13.11 19.43 14.64
N GLY A 956 -12.62 18.45 13.93
CA GLY A 956 -12.73 17.03 14.30
C GLY A 956 -14.16 16.49 14.10
N HIS A 957 -15.05 17.28 13.48
CA HIS A 957 -16.44 16.93 13.21
C HIS A 957 -16.78 17.23 11.75
N ALA A 958 -17.25 16.22 11.05
CA ALA A 958 -17.73 16.40 9.69
C ALA A 958 -19.11 17.06 9.69
N SER A 959 -19.28 18.11 8.92
CA SER A 959 -20.60 18.69 8.70
C SER A 959 -21.19 18.13 7.42
N ALA A 960 -22.45 17.63 7.50
CA ALA A 960 -23.21 17.34 6.29
C ALA A 960 -23.22 18.62 5.43
N ALA A 961 -22.77 18.51 4.20
CA ALA A 961 -22.74 19.66 3.30
C ALA A 961 -24.18 20.11 3.06
N GLY A 962 -24.45 21.39 3.30
CA GLY A 962 -25.75 21.95 3.01
C GLY A 962 -26.06 21.77 1.52
N SER A 963 -27.21 21.17 1.19
CA SER A 963 -27.68 21.10 -0.17
C SER A 963 -27.88 22.51 -0.74
N SER A 964 -26.83 23.03 -1.37
CA SER A 964 -26.99 24.25 -2.15
C SER A 964 -27.76 23.88 -3.41
N SER A 965 -28.95 24.40 -3.57
CA SER A 965 -29.82 24.18 -4.74
C SER A 965 -29.31 24.83 -6.04
N THR A 966 -28.03 25.03 -6.16
CA THR A 966 -27.36 25.50 -7.36
C THR A 966 -26.40 24.42 -7.84
N HIS A 967 -26.90 23.51 -8.70
CA HIS A 967 -26.04 22.73 -9.58
C HIS A 967 -25.21 23.74 -10.40
N GLY A 968 -23.98 23.96 -9.99
CA GLY A 968 -23.05 24.83 -10.69
C GLY A 968 -21.71 24.16 -10.80
N ASP A 969 -21.35 23.86 -12.05
CA ASP A 969 -19.98 23.56 -12.45
C ASP A 969 -19.06 24.75 -12.20
#